data_329ddf62fcfa0c955aedd6cae5c79525
#
_entry.id   329ddf62fcfa0c955aedd6cae5c79525
#
_cell.length_a   1.000
_cell.length_b   1.000
_cell.length_c   1.000
_cell.angle_alpha   90.00
_cell.angle_beta   90.00
_cell.angle_gamma   90.00
#
_symmetry.space_group_name_H-M   'P 1'
#
loop_
_entity.id
_entity.type
_entity.pdbx_description
1 polymer ?
#
loop_
_entity_poly.entity_id
_entity_poly.type
_entity_poly.pdbx_seq_one_letter_code
_entity_poly.pdbx_strand_id
1 'polypeptide(L)'
;MPWPARIEQREGFVKLVQLPRFEIKGGDDRVQYAIVHFRRQLEAETRLSSRKSVNKSTAPLLVIRCDAPGQKLQALGEDEGYSLVVGENKVELTAATPLGILRGVETLLQLIQKDKRGGWIIPAVRVEDRPRFPWRGLMIDVSRHFMPLEVIKRNIDGMAAVKLNTLHLHLSDDEGFRVQSRNAPKLQELASDGESYTQDQIRELLSYARERGVRVVPEFDIPGHAVSWLIAHPNIASAPPPAHLVRGMGDDIRPPIDPTREETYQVLDSVLGEMASLFPDPYFHIGGDEVDGKYWDGNQQIQEWMRAHNIKDNHELQTYFSKRVQGILAKHGKHMEGWDEILNPDLPKDTLVQSWRGSETLANAARMGFPTILSAGWYLDLMYPASRHYAVEPLSGESASLSDAQLALILGGEAAQWTEYATPENIDNRLWPRLGAIAERLWSPASVTGVTSMYKRLDALSISLERLKLLHNINNRKMLDHIAGKTPQQLFDTLSAVVEPVKDYEREKTQAFSTRTPLNRLVDAVSPESNVGREFNRLAQMAIQDPNSRLELRKWFKRWRDNDARLQPFLSSSASLQELIPLSHGLGDLGSTGLEALDNIEAGSPVTADKRNQQLTAIDEAAKPHAELFLVVSSGVRQLVAAERLAE
;
A
#
# COMPACT_ATOMS: atom_id res chain seq x y z
N MET A 1 -4.41 -15.54 -1.36
CA MET A 1 -5.03 -14.23 -1.56
C MET A 1 -4.36 -13.58 -2.76
N PRO A 2 -5.09 -13.02 -3.72
CA PRO A 2 -6.55 -12.85 -3.78
C PRO A 2 -7.36 -14.16 -3.93
N TRP A 3 -8.67 -14.11 -3.63
CA TRP A 3 -9.57 -15.24 -3.83
C TRP A 3 -9.88 -15.41 -5.32
N PRO A 4 -9.81 -16.63 -5.88
CA PRO A 4 -10.05 -16.84 -7.31
C PRO A 4 -11.52 -16.66 -7.72
N ALA A 5 -11.74 -16.36 -8.99
CA ALA A 5 -13.09 -16.20 -9.55
C ALA A 5 -13.96 -17.46 -9.39
N ARG A 6 -13.36 -18.64 -9.58
CA ARG A 6 -14.01 -19.92 -9.32
C ARG A 6 -13.01 -20.94 -8.77
N ILE A 7 -13.38 -21.62 -7.69
CA ILE A 7 -12.63 -22.72 -7.11
C ILE A 7 -13.55 -23.89 -6.80
N GLU A 8 -13.16 -25.08 -7.21
CA GLU A 8 -13.83 -26.34 -6.95
C GLU A 8 -12.85 -27.26 -6.21
N GLN A 9 -13.17 -27.58 -4.96
CA GLN A 9 -12.38 -28.55 -4.20
C GLN A 9 -12.68 -29.96 -4.71
N ARG A 10 -11.65 -30.81 -4.77
CA ARG A 10 -11.74 -32.20 -5.20
C ARG A 10 -11.13 -33.12 -4.15
N GLU A 11 -11.47 -34.39 -4.19
CA GLU A 11 -10.84 -35.38 -3.33
C GLU A 11 -9.41 -35.67 -3.77
N GLY A 12 -8.52 -35.89 -2.78
CA GLY A 12 -7.14 -36.24 -3.02
C GLY A 12 -6.17 -35.05 -2.93
N PHE A 13 -4.93 -35.29 -3.24
CA PHE A 13 -3.83 -34.33 -3.23
C PHE A 13 -2.61 -34.85 -3.97
N VAL A 14 -1.75 -33.96 -4.43
CA VAL A 14 -0.39 -34.27 -4.90
C VAL A 14 0.57 -34.27 -3.71
N LYS A 15 1.31 -35.37 -3.50
CA LYS A 15 2.40 -35.41 -2.51
C LYS A 15 3.67 -34.77 -3.08
N LEU A 16 4.27 -33.88 -2.32
CA LEU A 16 5.54 -33.23 -2.64
C LEU A 16 6.66 -33.89 -1.82
N VAL A 17 7.15 -35.04 -2.28
CA VAL A 17 8.30 -35.76 -1.67
C VAL A 17 9.63 -35.40 -2.33
N GLN A 18 9.58 -34.78 -3.49
CA GLN A 18 10.69 -34.23 -4.28
C GLN A 18 10.17 -33.13 -5.20
N LEU A 19 11.07 -32.39 -5.84
CA LEU A 19 10.69 -31.35 -6.80
C LEU A 19 9.91 -31.94 -7.97
N PRO A 20 8.88 -31.23 -8.47
CA PRO A 20 8.12 -31.69 -9.63
C PRO A 20 8.97 -31.69 -10.91
N ARG A 21 8.60 -32.54 -11.86
CA ARG A 21 9.06 -32.46 -13.24
C ARG A 21 8.23 -31.44 -14.00
N PHE A 22 8.85 -30.73 -14.93
CA PHE A 22 8.17 -29.70 -15.71
C PHE A 22 8.03 -30.16 -17.18
N GLU A 23 6.86 -30.00 -17.74
CA GLU A 23 6.57 -30.06 -19.16
C GLU A 23 6.00 -28.70 -19.59
N ILE A 24 6.71 -28.01 -20.48
CA ILE A 24 6.39 -26.64 -20.87
C ILE A 24 6.08 -26.63 -22.35
N LYS A 25 4.93 -25.98 -22.71
CA LYS A 25 4.50 -25.77 -24.09
C LYS A 25 4.14 -24.30 -24.29
N GLY A 26 4.83 -23.66 -25.22
CA GLY A 26 4.60 -22.25 -25.58
C GLY A 26 5.10 -21.22 -24.58
N GLY A 27 4.70 -19.97 -24.80
CA GLY A 27 5.09 -18.82 -23.99
C GLY A 27 6.44 -18.20 -24.40
N ASP A 28 6.93 -17.30 -23.55
CA ASP A 28 8.19 -16.57 -23.72
C ASP A 28 9.11 -16.73 -22.48
N ASP A 29 10.10 -15.84 -22.34
CA ASP A 29 11.06 -15.80 -21.22
C ASP A 29 10.38 -15.65 -19.85
N ARG A 30 9.20 -15.00 -19.76
CA ARG A 30 8.43 -14.86 -18.52
C ARG A 30 7.91 -16.22 -18.00
N VAL A 31 7.56 -17.15 -18.89
CA VAL A 31 7.19 -18.51 -18.49
C VAL A 31 8.38 -19.26 -17.89
N GLN A 32 9.59 -19.09 -18.45
CA GLN A 32 10.81 -19.65 -17.87
C GLN A 32 11.11 -19.05 -16.49
N TYR A 33 10.93 -17.71 -16.35
CA TYR A 33 11.05 -17.05 -15.06
C TYR A 33 10.05 -17.63 -14.04
N ALA A 34 8.78 -17.78 -14.41
CA ALA A 34 7.74 -18.33 -13.53
C ALA A 34 8.12 -19.71 -12.96
N ILE A 35 8.73 -20.56 -13.77
CA ILE A 35 9.19 -21.90 -13.34
C ILE A 35 10.37 -21.80 -12.38
N VAL A 36 11.37 -20.98 -12.70
CA VAL A 36 12.52 -20.74 -11.83
C VAL A 36 12.07 -20.16 -10.50
N HIS A 37 11.15 -19.19 -10.52
CA HIS A 37 10.54 -18.61 -9.35
C HIS A 37 9.80 -19.66 -8.52
N PHE A 38 8.90 -20.44 -9.13
CA PHE A 38 8.18 -21.52 -8.46
C PHE A 38 9.12 -22.51 -7.77
N ARG A 39 10.14 -22.98 -8.48
CA ARG A 39 11.12 -23.93 -7.91
C ARG A 39 11.84 -23.34 -6.70
N ARG A 40 12.32 -22.09 -6.81
CA ARG A 40 13.03 -21.41 -5.73
C ARG A 40 12.14 -21.25 -4.49
N GLN A 41 10.87 -20.84 -4.67
CA GLN A 41 9.93 -20.69 -3.56
C GLN A 41 9.57 -22.06 -2.94
N LEU A 42 9.32 -23.07 -3.77
CA LEU A 42 9.04 -24.42 -3.29
C LEU A 42 10.23 -25.01 -2.50
N GLU A 43 11.47 -24.84 -2.97
CA GLU A 43 12.68 -25.27 -2.26
C GLU A 43 12.83 -24.53 -0.91
N ALA A 44 12.61 -23.23 -0.90
CA ALA A 44 12.69 -22.41 0.31
C ALA A 44 11.64 -22.83 1.36
N GLU A 45 10.41 -23.12 0.93
CA GLU A 45 9.32 -23.50 1.82
C GLU A 45 9.47 -24.94 2.34
N THR A 46 9.73 -25.88 1.43
CA THR A 46 9.66 -27.33 1.73
C THR A 46 11.00 -27.93 2.11
N ARG A 47 12.11 -27.23 1.85
CA ARG A 47 13.49 -27.74 1.93
C ARG A 47 13.75 -28.97 1.03
N LEU A 48 12.89 -29.22 0.05
CA LEU A 48 13.13 -30.22 -0.99
C LEU A 48 14.27 -29.72 -1.87
N SER A 49 15.26 -30.56 -2.13
CA SER A 49 16.48 -30.16 -2.85
C SER A 49 16.59 -30.85 -4.22
N SER A 50 17.00 -30.10 -5.22
CA SER A 50 17.37 -30.60 -6.55
C SER A 50 18.63 -31.47 -6.54
N ARG A 51 19.41 -31.47 -5.45
CA ARG A 51 20.65 -32.24 -5.32
C ARG A 51 20.42 -33.76 -5.18
N LYS A 52 19.21 -34.20 -4.85
CA LYS A 52 18.84 -35.63 -4.86
C LYS A 52 18.37 -36.00 -6.26
N SER A 53 18.89 -37.09 -6.84
CA SER A 53 18.41 -37.64 -8.11
C SER A 53 16.89 -37.73 -8.10
N VAL A 54 16.23 -37.00 -9.02
CA VAL A 54 14.76 -37.00 -9.13
C VAL A 54 14.37 -38.37 -9.69
N ASN A 55 13.72 -39.19 -8.87
CA ASN A 55 13.12 -40.42 -9.34
C ASN A 55 11.94 -40.08 -10.28
N LYS A 56 12.16 -40.28 -11.58
CA LYS A 56 11.21 -39.94 -12.63
C LYS A 56 9.85 -40.65 -12.49
N SER A 57 9.80 -41.77 -11.79
CA SER A 57 8.55 -42.55 -11.63
C SER A 57 7.65 -41.99 -10.49
N THR A 58 8.24 -41.30 -9.51
CA THR A 58 7.50 -40.82 -8.32
C THR A 58 7.39 -39.30 -8.22
N ALA A 59 8.12 -38.54 -9.07
CA ALA A 59 8.03 -37.08 -9.09
C ALA A 59 6.70 -36.63 -9.70
N PRO A 60 5.94 -35.75 -9.05
CA PRO A 60 4.75 -35.18 -9.65
C PRO A 60 5.09 -34.43 -10.94
N LEU A 61 4.16 -34.41 -11.88
CA LEU A 61 4.30 -33.71 -13.16
C LEU A 61 3.55 -32.40 -13.13
N LEU A 62 4.28 -31.30 -13.34
CA LEU A 62 3.69 -29.97 -13.57
C LEU A 62 3.74 -29.66 -15.08
N VAL A 63 2.58 -29.62 -15.71
CA VAL A 63 2.41 -29.26 -17.11
C VAL A 63 1.97 -27.83 -17.21
N ILE A 64 2.73 -27.02 -17.92
CA ILE A 64 2.44 -25.62 -18.20
C ILE A 64 2.20 -25.45 -19.69
N ARG A 65 1.04 -24.87 -20.05
CA ARG A 65 0.65 -24.58 -21.43
C ARG A 65 0.32 -23.09 -21.54
N CYS A 66 1.08 -22.40 -22.38
CA CYS A 66 0.86 -21.02 -22.74
C CYS A 66 0.59 -20.93 -24.23
N ASP A 67 -0.58 -20.41 -24.62
CA ASP A 67 -1.02 -20.49 -26.03
C ASP A 67 -0.27 -19.52 -26.93
N ALA A 68 0.12 -18.34 -26.38
CA ALA A 68 0.84 -17.31 -27.13
C ALA A 68 2.04 -16.75 -26.33
N PRO A 69 3.03 -16.14 -27.01
CA PRO A 69 4.19 -15.53 -26.32
C PRO A 69 3.85 -14.25 -25.53
N GLY A 70 2.63 -13.70 -25.69
CA GLY A 70 2.24 -12.41 -25.11
C GLY A 70 2.89 -11.21 -25.82
N GLN A 71 2.64 -10.01 -25.29
CA GLN A 71 3.24 -8.79 -25.84
C GLN A 71 4.65 -8.58 -25.27
N LYS A 72 5.57 -8.04 -26.08
CA LYS A 72 6.94 -7.74 -25.65
C LYS A 72 6.95 -6.76 -24.46
N LEU A 73 6.11 -5.73 -24.54
CA LEU A 73 5.78 -4.83 -23.43
C LEU A 73 4.38 -5.20 -22.96
N GLN A 74 4.22 -5.42 -21.67
CA GLN A 74 2.92 -5.71 -21.07
C GLN A 74 1.96 -4.54 -21.34
N ALA A 75 0.79 -4.84 -21.90
CA ALA A 75 -0.25 -3.85 -22.15
C ALA A 75 -1.34 -3.92 -21.09
N LEU A 76 -2.00 -2.78 -20.87
CA LEU A 76 -3.22 -2.74 -20.07
C LEU A 76 -4.31 -3.59 -20.76
N GLY A 77 -4.96 -4.49 -20.01
CA GLY A 77 -5.98 -5.38 -20.53
C GLY A 77 -5.45 -6.63 -21.26
N GLU A 78 -4.13 -6.88 -21.29
CA GLU A 78 -3.59 -8.18 -21.71
C GLU A 78 -4.18 -9.28 -20.81
N ASP A 79 -4.52 -10.43 -21.40
CA ASP A 79 -5.22 -11.51 -20.68
C ASP A 79 -4.33 -12.08 -19.56
N GLU A 80 -4.81 -11.98 -18.32
CA GLU A 80 -4.17 -12.52 -17.11
C GLU A 80 -4.93 -13.76 -16.57
N GLY A 81 -5.92 -14.25 -17.31
CA GLY A 81 -6.71 -15.42 -16.95
C GLY A 81 -5.92 -16.71 -17.03
N TYR A 82 -6.27 -17.68 -16.19
CA TYR A 82 -5.67 -19.02 -16.19
C TYR A 82 -6.64 -20.09 -15.68
N SER A 83 -6.34 -21.33 -16.05
CA SER A 83 -6.93 -22.56 -15.52
C SER A 83 -5.87 -23.37 -14.81
N LEU A 84 -6.12 -23.76 -13.56
CA LEU A 84 -5.25 -24.61 -12.76
C LEU A 84 -6.02 -25.85 -12.29
N VAL A 85 -5.53 -27.04 -12.67
CA VAL A 85 -6.10 -28.32 -12.26
C VAL A 85 -5.06 -29.15 -11.52
N VAL A 86 -5.33 -29.46 -10.25
CA VAL A 86 -4.51 -30.35 -9.42
C VAL A 86 -5.22 -31.69 -9.29
N GLY A 87 -4.64 -32.74 -9.88
CA GLY A 87 -5.07 -34.14 -9.74
C GLY A 87 -4.19 -34.91 -8.75
N GLU A 88 -4.20 -36.24 -8.81
CA GLU A 88 -3.46 -37.10 -7.84
C GLU A 88 -1.93 -37.05 -8.02
N ASN A 89 -1.42 -37.01 -9.26
CA ASN A 89 0.00 -37.03 -9.58
C ASN A 89 0.41 -35.97 -10.62
N LYS A 90 -0.51 -35.11 -11.01
CA LYS A 90 -0.36 -34.14 -12.07
C LYS A 90 -0.98 -32.81 -11.70
N VAL A 91 -0.26 -31.75 -12.00
CA VAL A 91 -0.75 -30.37 -11.95
C VAL A 91 -0.72 -29.81 -13.36
N GLU A 92 -1.81 -29.26 -13.84
CA GLU A 92 -1.92 -28.60 -15.14
C GLU A 92 -2.25 -27.13 -14.95
N LEU A 93 -1.40 -26.25 -15.48
CA LEU A 93 -1.60 -24.82 -15.53
C LEU A 93 -1.66 -24.38 -16.99
N THR A 94 -2.77 -23.78 -17.41
CA THR A 94 -3.00 -23.33 -18.78
C THR A 94 -3.42 -21.86 -18.78
N ALA A 95 -2.86 -21.06 -19.67
CA ALA A 95 -3.23 -19.67 -19.89
C ALA A 95 -3.01 -19.24 -21.34
N ALA A 96 -3.76 -18.24 -21.78
CA ALA A 96 -3.59 -17.65 -23.11
C ALA A 96 -2.25 -16.93 -23.26
N THR A 97 -1.77 -16.27 -22.21
CA THR A 97 -0.56 -15.44 -22.19
C THR A 97 0.40 -15.83 -21.07
N PRO A 98 1.68 -15.42 -21.13
CA PRO A 98 2.64 -15.57 -20.03
C PRO A 98 2.17 -14.92 -18.72
N LEU A 99 1.37 -13.83 -18.77
CA LEU A 99 0.84 -13.17 -17.58
C LEU A 99 -0.08 -14.10 -16.80
N GLY A 100 -1.00 -14.81 -17.48
CA GLY A 100 -1.86 -15.80 -16.83
C GLY A 100 -1.05 -16.94 -16.19
N ILE A 101 0.06 -17.36 -16.80
CA ILE A 101 0.97 -18.35 -16.20
C ILE A 101 1.61 -17.80 -14.91
N LEU A 102 2.09 -16.54 -14.92
CA LEU A 102 2.64 -15.89 -13.72
C LEU A 102 1.59 -15.89 -12.59
N ARG A 103 0.35 -15.46 -12.87
CA ARG A 103 -0.74 -15.41 -11.87
C ARG A 103 -1.13 -16.80 -11.35
N GLY A 104 -1.14 -17.79 -12.24
CA GLY A 104 -1.45 -19.18 -11.88
C GLY A 104 -0.36 -19.82 -11.02
N VAL A 105 0.91 -19.50 -11.25
CA VAL A 105 2.04 -19.94 -10.43
C VAL A 105 1.94 -19.40 -9.01
N GLU A 106 1.56 -18.13 -8.81
CA GLU A 106 1.35 -17.57 -7.48
C GLU A 106 0.19 -18.27 -6.74
N THR A 107 -0.89 -18.63 -7.46
CA THR A 107 -1.96 -19.42 -6.86
C THR A 107 -1.49 -20.83 -6.49
N LEU A 108 -0.70 -21.48 -7.35
CA LEU A 108 -0.15 -22.80 -7.06
C LEU A 108 0.77 -22.79 -5.83
N LEU A 109 1.61 -21.77 -5.67
CA LEU A 109 2.45 -21.58 -4.50
C LEU A 109 1.61 -21.44 -3.21
N GLN A 110 0.51 -20.70 -3.25
CA GLN A 110 -0.39 -20.52 -2.11
C GLN A 110 -1.19 -21.77 -1.74
N LEU A 111 -1.31 -22.77 -2.62
CA LEU A 111 -1.97 -24.04 -2.35
C LEU A 111 -1.05 -25.06 -1.62
N ILE A 112 0.26 -24.81 -1.57
CA ILE A 112 1.21 -25.71 -0.92
C ILE A 112 0.99 -25.65 0.59
N GLN A 113 0.75 -26.81 1.20
CA GLN A 113 0.50 -26.91 2.64
C GLN A 113 1.00 -28.22 3.22
N LYS A 114 1.04 -28.30 4.55
CA LYS A 114 1.32 -29.57 5.27
C LYS A 114 0.05 -30.38 5.47
N ASP A 115 0.15 -31.69 5.26
CA ASP A 115 -0.89 -32.62 5.68
C ASP A 115 -0.87 -32.84 7.20
N LYS A 116 -1.84 -33.63 7.72
CA LYS A 116 -1.93 -33.95 9.15
C LYS A 116 -0.71 -34.71 9.71
N ARG A 117 0.14 -35.27 8.86
CA ARG A 117 1.36 -36.01 9.22
C ARG A 117 2.63 -35.18 9.02
N GLY A 118 2.47 -33.90 8.66
CA GLY A 118 3.57 -32.97 8.41
C GLY A 118 4.23 -33.09 7.04
N GLY A 119 3.72 -33.93 6.14
CA GLY A 119 4.16 -34.04 4.74
C GLY A 119 3.66 -32.87 3.89
N TRP A 120 4.44 -32.45 2.90
CA TRP A 120 4.04 -31.40 1.98
C TRP A 120 3.09 -31.93 0.90
N ILE A 121 2.00 -31.22 0.68
CA ILE A 121 0.97 -31.56 -0.32
C ILE A 121 0.48 -30.33 -1.06
N ILE A 122 -0.11 -30.59 -2.24
CA ILE A 122 -0.99 -29.64 -2.94
C ILE A 122 -2.37 -30.30 -3.01
N PRO A 123 -3.43 -29.73 -2.39
CA PRO A 123 -4.78 -30.32 -2.41
C PRO A 123 -5.34 -30.37 -3.84
N ALA A 124 -6.12 -31.39 -4.13
CA ALA A 124 -6.78 -31.51 -5.43
C ALA A 124 -7.86 -30.44 -5.58
N VAL A 125 -7.71 -29.58 -6.58
CA VAL A 125 -8.61 -28.48 -6.88
C VAL A 125 -8.71 -28.23 -8.37
N ARG A 126 -9.80 -27.58 -8.80
CA ARG A 126 -9.88 -26.90 -10.08
C ARG A 126 -10.13 -25.42 -9.83
N VAL A 127 -9.29 -24.57 -10.41
CA VAL A 127 -9.37 -23.11 -10.34
C VAL A 127 -9.51 -22.57 -11.76
N GLU A 128 -10.50 -21.72 -11.98
CA GLU A 128 -10.66 -20.87 -13.17
C GLU A 128 -10.63 -19.43 -12.65
N ASP A 129 -9.65 -18.65 -13.06
CA ASP A 129 -9.40 -17.36 -12.44
C ASP A 129 -9.03 -16.29 -13.47
N ARG A 130 -9.42 -15.06 -13.19
CA ARG A 130 -9.12 -13.87 -13.97
C ARG A 130 -9.33 -12.62 -13.13
N PRO A 131 -8.65 -11.50 -13.43
CA PRO A 131 -8.87 -10.25 -12.71
C PRO A 131 -10.25 -9.67 -12.99
N ARG A 132 -10.79 -8.98 -11.98
CA ARG A 132 -12.00 -8.17 -12.09
C ARG A 132 -11.71 -6.84 -12.80
N PHE A 133 -10.58 -6.22 -12.49
CA PHE A 133 -10.14 -4.95 -13.05
C PHE A 133 -8.81 -5.09 -13.77
N PRO A 134 -8.61 -4.42 -14.93
CA PRO A 134 -7.35 -4.44 -15.66
C PRO A 134 -6.24 -3.63 -14.97
N TRP A 135 -6.55 -2.56 -14.19
CA TRP A 135 -5.60 -1.77 -13.44
C TRP A 135 -5.64 -2.12 -11.96
N ARG A 136 -4.53 -2.57 -11.40
CA ARG A 136 -4.39 -2.96 -10.00
C ARG A 136 -3.03 -2.47 -9.52
N GLY A 137 -3.02 -1.22 -9.04
CA GLY A 137 -1.80 -0.45 -8.81
C GLY A 137 -1.36 -0.37 -7.34
N LEU A 138 -0.08 -0.04 -7.21
CA LEU A 138 0.55 0.50 -6.01
C LEU A 138 1.43 1.67 -6.43
N MET A 139 1.14 2.86 -5.90
CA MET A 139 2.04 4.00 -5.94
C MET A 139 2.99 3.96 -4.74
N ILE A 140 4.26 4.22 -4.98
CA ILE A 140 5.29 4.44 -3.96
C ILE A 140 5.94 5.80 -4.21
N ASP A 141 5.81 6.68 -3.24
CA ASP A 141 6.57 7.93 -3.18
C ASP A 141 8.04 7.60 -2.85
N VAL A 142 8.95 8.07 -3.69
CA VAL A 142 10.39 7.95 -3.47
C VAL A 142 11.06 9.31 -3.36
N SER A 143 10.27 10.38 -3.34
CA SER A 143 10.72 11.76 -3.29
C SER A 143 10.86 12.27 -1.85
N ARG A 144 9.84 12.14 -1.00
CA ARG A 144 9.89 12.59 0.39
C ARG A 144 10.94 11.84 1.19
N HIS A 145 10.96 10.50 1.10
CA HIS A 145 12.09 9.67 1.54
C HIS A 145 12.52 8.74 0.40
N PHE A 146 13.80 8.79 0.07
CA PHE A 146 14.34 7.96 -1.02
C PHE A 146 14.30 6.48 -0.65
N MET A 147 13.79 5.66 -1.57
CA MET A 147 13.73 4.21 -1.43
C MET A 147 14.81 3.54 -2.28
N PRO A 148 15.83 2.90 -1.69
CA PRO A 148 16.82 2.15 -2.44
C PRO A 148 16.18 1.13 -3.39
N LEU A 149 16.83 0.85 -4.52
CA LEU A 149 16.32 -0.05 -5.57
C LEU A 149 15.86 -1.43 -5.03
N GLU A 150 16.56 -1.97 -4.04
CA GLU A 150 16.21 -3.27 -3.42
C GLU A 150 14.92 -3.21 -2.61
N VAL A 151 14.53 -2.03 -2.09
CA VAL A 151 13.25 -1.82 -1.43
C VAL A 151 12.11 -1.93 -2.46
N ILE A 152 12.27 -1.26 -3.59
CA ILE A 152 11.28 -1.29 -4.68
C ILE A 152 11.17 -2.71 -5.24
N LYS A 153 12.28 -3.40 -5.51
CA LYS A 153 12.29 -4.78 -6.05
C LYS A 153 11.57 -5.76 -5.14
N ARG A 154 11.83 -5.74 -3.82
CA ARG A 154 11.13 -6.67 -2.91
C ARG A 154 9.63 -6.39 -2.84
N ASN A 155 9.22 -5.11 -2.96
CA ASN A 155 7.80 -4.76 -3.03
C ASN A 155 7.15 -5.20 -4.34
N ILE A 156 7.87 -5.17 -5.48
CA ILE A 156 7.42 -5.80 -6.74
C ILE A 156 7.21 -7.31 -6.57
N ASP A 157 8.08 -8.02 -5.83
CA ASP A 157 7.87 -9.44 -5.51
C ASP A 157 6.55 -9.64 -4.73
N GLY A 158 6.28 -8.79 -3.73
CA GLY A 158 5.01 -8.79 -3.00
C GLY A 158 3.80 -8.48 -3.88
N MET A 159 3.91 -7.48 -4.77
CA MET A 159 2.86 -7.13 -5.74
C MET A 159 2.53 -8.34 -6.64
N ALA A 160 3.53 -9.01 -7.18
CA ALA A 160 3.34 -10.21 -8.02
C ALA A 160 2.61 -11.31 -7.25
N ALA A 161 3.01 -11.58 -6.00
CA ALA A 161 2.40 -12.60 -5.15
C ALA A 161 0.90 -12.37 -4.89
N VAL A 162 0.46 -11.10 -4.84
CA VAL A 162 -0.95 -10.72 -4.69
C VAL A 162 -1.61 -10.27 -6.00
N LYS A 163 -0.95 -10.50 -7.15
CA LYS A 163 -1.47 -10.23 -8.49
C LYS A 163 -1.76 -8.76 -8.81
N LEU A 164 -1.10 -7.83 -8.13
CA LEU A 164 -1.02 -6.43 -8.58
C LEU A 164 -0.17 -6.35 -9.85
N ASN A 165 -0.47 -5.41 -10.75
CA ASN A 165 0.14 -5.36 -12.06
C ASN A 165 0.68 -3.98 -12.49
N THR A 166 0.54 -2.96 -11.68
CA THR A 166 1.04 -1.62 -11.99
C THR A 166 1.76 -1.04 -10.77
N LEU A 167 3.04 -0.73 -10.93
CA LEU A 167 3.82 0.07 -9.99
C LEU A 167 3.86 1.49 -10.51
N HIS A 168 3.29 2.41 -9.78
CA HIS A 168 3.40 3.84 -10.00
C HIS A 168 4.55 4.38 -9.13
N LEU A 169 5.53 5.04 -9.71
CA LEU A 169 6.65 5.64 -9.00
C LEU A 169 6.53 7.15 -9.03
N HIS A 170 6.30 7.75 -7.88
CA HIS A 170 6.31 9.20 -7.69
C HIS A 170 7.77 9.67 -7.55
N LEU A 171 8.35 10.14 -8.68
CA LEU A 171 9.79 10.32 -8.86
C LEU A 171 10.28 11.74 -8.65
N SER A 172 9.37 12.73 -8.57
CA SER A 172 9.73 14.10 -8.26
C SER A 172 8.66 14.80 -7.45
N ASP A 173 9.10 15.59 -6.49
CA ASP A 173 8.31 16.46 -5.64
C ASP A 173 9.17 17.62 -5.15
N ASP A 174 8.67 18.44 -4.23
CA ASP A 174 9.40 19.56 -3.62
C ASP A 174 10.70 19.12 -2.92
N GLU A 175 10.71 17.91 -2.36
CA GLU A 175 11.82 17.34 -1.59
C GLU A 175 12.91 16.69 -2.44
N GLY A 176 12.60 16.39 -3.72
CA GLY A 176 13.65 15.83 -4.56
C GLY A 176 13.22 15.34 -5.94
N PHE A 177 14.17 15.35 -6.86
CA PHE A 177 14.07 14.76 -8.20
C PHE A 177 14.91 13.48 -8.24
N ARG A 178 14.28 12.31 -8.39
CA ARG A 178 14.88 11.02 -8.06
C ARG A 178 15.37 10.18 -9.24
N VAL A 179 15.48 10.75 -10.45
CA VAL A 179 16.00 10.04 -11.63
C VAL A 179 17.09 10.85 -12.31
N GLN A 180 18.15 10.18 -12.71
CA GLN A 180 19.21 10.80 -13.51
C GLN A 180 18.67 11.28 -14.86
N SER A 181 18.78 12.58 -15.13
CA SER A 181 18.58 13.17 -16.44
C SER A 181 19.93 13.53 -17.06
N ARG A 182 20.15 13.11 -18.30
CA ARG A 182 21.33 13.48 -19.11
C ARG A 182 21.13 14.81 -19.79
N ASN A 183 19.87 15.12 -20.13
CA ASN A 183 19.52 16.39 -20.79
C ASN A 183 19.52 17.57 -19.83
N ALA A 184 19.20 17.31 -18.53
CA ALA A 184 19.12 18.31 -17.47
C ALA A 184 19.84 17.82 -16.21
N PRO A 185 21.18 17.68 -16.23
CA PRO A 185 21.95 17.06 -15.12
C PRO A 185 21.84 17.82 -13.81
N LYS A 186 21.52 19.11 -13.82
CA LYS A 186 21.27 19.90 -12.61
C LYS A 186 20.12 19.36 -11.75
N LEU A 187 19.17 18.62 -12.32
CA LEU A 187 18.08 18.01 -11.56
C LEU A 187 18.61 17.04 -10.51
N GLN A 188 19.48 16.10 -10.88
CA GLN A 188 20.07 15.22 -9.87
C GLN A 188 21.25 15.84 -9.11
N GLU A 189 21.96 16.79 -9.69
CA GLU A 189 23.12 17.42 -9.05
C GLU A 189 22.74 18.39 -7.93
N LEU A 190 21.66 19.16 -8.13
CA LEU A 190 21.22 20.23 -7.23
C LEU A 190 19.96 19.91 -6.46
N ALA A 191 19.12 19.00 -7.00
CA ALA A 191 17.76 18.77 -6.52
C ALA A 191 17.46 17.31 -6.16
N SER A 192 18.47 16.54 -5.73
CA SER A 192 18.28 15.17 -5.27
C SER A 192 18.92 14.85 -3.91
N ASP A 193 19.70 15.77 -3.35
CA ASP A 193 20.56 15.50 -2.18
C ASP A 193 21.52 14.30 -2.36
N GLY A 194 21.85 13.97 -3.62
CA GLY A 194 22.66 12.80 -3.96
C GLY A 194 21.89 11.47 -3.97
N GLU A 195 20.58 11.50 -3.76
CA GLU A 195 19.68 10.34 -3.72
C GLU A 195 18.82 10.30 -4.99
N SER A 196 19.30 9.59 -6.00
CA SER A 196 18.57 9.39 -7.25
C SER A 196 18.95 8.06 -7.92
N TYR A 197 18.04 7.52 -8.69
CA TYR A 197 18.32 6.35 -9.52
C TYR A 197 19.08 6.75 -10.78
N THR A 198 20.12 6.00 -11.12
CA THR A 198 20.71 6.08 -12.45
C THR A 198 19.74 5.51 -13.49
N GLN A 199 19.90 5.91 -14.75
CA GLN A 199 19.07 5.33 -15.83
C GLN A 199 19.29 3.81 -15.98
N ASP A 200 20.48 3.30 -15.64
CA ASP A 200 20.75 1.85 -15.68
C ASP A 200 20.01 1.12 -14.55
N GLN A 201 19.92 1.71 -13.35
CA GLN A 201 19.09 1.18 -12.27
C GLN A 201 17.60 1.17 -12.64
N ILE A 202 17.12 2.20 -13.34
CA ILE A 202 15.74 2.21 -13.85
C ILE A 202 15.55 1.09 -14.89
N ARG A 203 16.46 0.90 -15.85
CA ARG A 203 16.36 -0.21 -16.81
C ARG A 203 16.36 -1.57 -16.14
N GLU A 204 17.19 -1.74 -15.10
CA GLU A 204 17.20 -2.96 -14.28
C GLU A 204 15.86 -3.17 -13.59
N LEU A 205 15.27 -2.13 -13.00
CA LEU A 205 13.95 -2.18 -12.36
C LEU A 205 12.84 -2.55 -13.34
N LEU A 206 12.84 -1.94 -14.52
CA LEU A 206 11.86 -2.21 -15.59
C LEU A 206 11.91 -3.68 -16.05
N SER A 207 13.13 -4.21 -16.24
CA SER A 207 13.30 -5.63 -16.56
C SER A 207 12.80 -6.54 -15.44
N TYR A 208 13.16 -6.20 -14.20
CA TYR A 208 12.73 -6.94 -13.00
C TYR A 208 11.21 -6.98 -12.84
N ALA A 209 10.54 -5.84 -13.06
CA ALA A 209 9.09 -5.73 -12.98
C ALA A 209 8.40 -6.52 -14.12
N ARG A 210 8.90 -6.40 -15.36
CA ARG A 210 8.38 -7.14 -16.53
C ARG A 210 8.39 -8.66 -16.31
N GLU A 211 9.47 -9.21 -15.78
CA GLU A 211 9.55 -10.65 -15.46
C GLU A 211 8.46 -11.12 -14.52
N ARG A 212 7.89 -10.22 -13.70
CA ARG A 212 6.84 -10.46 -12.70
C ARG A 212 5.45 -10.06 -13.16
N GLY A 213 5.35 -9.59 -14.40
CA GLY A 213 4.08 -9.11 -14.95
C GLY A 213 3.60 -7.83 -14.27
N VAL A 214 4.51 -6.94 -13.91
CA VAL A 214 4.23 -5.62 -13.33
C VAL A 214 4.70 -4.55 -14.31
N ARG A 215 3.80 -3.64 -14.66
CA ARG A 215 4.07 -2.42 -15.43
C ARG A 215 4.64 -1.36 -14.50
N VAL A 216 5.45 -0.43 -15.01
CA VAL A 216 5.98 0.68 -14.23
C VAL A 216 5.59 2.00 -14.90
N VAL A 217 4.74 2.76 -14.23
CA VAL A 217 4.29 4.10 -14.63
C VAL A 217 5.09 5.14 -13.85
N PRO A 218 5.84 6.03 -14.51
CA PRO A 218 6.55 7.11 -13.84
C PRO A 218 5.63 8.29 -13.58
N GLU A 219 5.82 8.97 -12.45
CA GLU A 219 5.26 10.28 -12.18
C GLU A 219 6.36 11.31 -12.00
N PHE A 220 6.17 12.45 -12.66
CA PHE A 220 6.95 13.67 -12.47
C PHE A 220 5.99 14.81 -12.23
N ASP A 221 5.81 15.16 -10.98
CA ASP A 221 4.75 16.09 -10.55
C ASP A 221 5.02 17.52 -11.00
N ILE A 222 4.06 18.10 -11.68
CA ILE A 222 4.03 19.45 -12.25
C ILE A 222 2.57 19.91 -12.47
N PRO A 223 2.24 21.22 -12.39
CA PRO A 223 3.12 22.36 -12.13
C PRO A 223 3.30 22.67 -10.64
N GLY A 224 2.50 22.09 -9.75
CA GLY A 224 2.72 22.05 -8.29
C GLY A 224 3.82 21.08 -7.93
N HIS A 225 4.13 20.94 -6.63
CA HIS A 225 5.13 19.97 -6.13
C HIS A 225 6.46 20.00 -6.90
N ALA A 226 6.87 21.18 -7.37
CA ALA A 226 7.89 21.34 -8.39
C ALA A 226 9.16 22.05 -7.92
N VAL A 227 9.36 22.27 -6.60
CA VAL A 227 10.55 23.00 -6.10
C VAL A 227 11.85 22.35 -6.56
N SER A 228 11.91 21.01 -6.63
CA SER A 228 13.10 20.32 -7.16
C SER A 228 13.41 20.71 -8.62
N TRP A 229 12.38 20.88 -9.45
CA TRP A 229 12.54 21.38 -10.81
C TRP A 229 13.04 22.82 -10.84
N LEU A 230 12.48 23.67 -9.95
CA LEU A 230 12.77 25.10 -9.93
C LEU A 230 14.17 25.44 -9.37
N ILE A 231 14.71 24.60 -8.49
CA ILE A 231 16.11 24.72 -8.05
C ILE A 231 17.07 24.49 -9.22
N ALA A 232 16.78 23.50 -10.06
CA ALA A 232 17.59 23.22 -11.24
C ALA A 232 17.36 24.23 -12.37
N HIS A 233 16.13 24.74 -12.51
CA HIS A 233 15.66 25.60 -13.58
C HIS A 233 14.87 26.82 -13.05
N PRO A 234 15.51 27.78 -12.34
CA PRO A 234 14.81 28.92 -11.74
C PRO A 234 14.14 29.85 -12.74
N ASN A 235 14.51 29.76 -14.01
CA ASN A 235 13.90 30.55 -15.12
C ASN A 235 12.47 30.11 -15.48
N ILE A 236 11.99 28.96 -15.01
CA ILE A 236 10.59 28.51 -15.26
C ILE A 236 9.69 28.69 -14.01
N ALA A 237 10.19 29.32 -12.95
CA ALA A 237 9.43 29.54 -11.72
C ALA A 237 8.43 30.69 -11.84
N SER A 238 7.25 30.56 -11.25
CA SER A 238 6.24 31.63 -11.16
C SER A 238 6.59 32.71 -10.13
N ALA A 239 7.44 32.38 -9.17
CA ALA A 239 8.05 33.28 -8.17
C ALA A 239 9.48 32.78 -7.85
N PRO A 240 10.34 33.60 -7.21
CA PRO A 240 11.67 33.16 -6.81
C PRO A 240 11.60 31.85 -6.01
N PRO A 241 12.24 30.76 -6.47
CA PRO A 241 12.25 29.50 -5.72
C PRO A 241 13.15 29.61 -4.48
N PRO A 242 13.01 28.71 -3.49
CA PRO A 242 13.92 28.63 -2.36
C PRO A 242 15.35 28.30 -2.83
N ALA A 243 16.36 28.67 -2.03
CA ALA A 243 17.76 28.41 -2.36
C ALA A 243 18.17 26.92 -2.21
N HIS A 244 17.33 26.10 -1.62
CA HIS A 244 17.56 24.67 -1.36
C HIS A 244 16.22 23.91 -1.39
N LEU A 245 16.30 22.59 -1.48
CA LEU A 245 15.14 21.73 -1.43
C LEU A 245 14.29 21.96 -0.17
N VAL A 246 12.99 21.86 -0.32
CA VAL A 246 12.05 21.76 0.79
C VAL A 246 12.41 20.54 1.63
N ARG A 247 12.32 20.70 2.95
CA ARG A 247 12.68 19.62 3.89
C ARG A 247 11.48 19.10 4.67
N GLY A 248 10.33 19.72 4.50
CA GLY A 248 9.11 19.32 5.19
C GLY A 248 8.07 20.41 5.27
N MET A 249 7.03 20.21 6.05
CA MET A 249 5.83 21.03 6.11
C MET A 249 5.99 22.42 6.77
N GLY A 250 7.17 22.81 7.19
CA GLY A 250 7.43 24.14 7.73
C GLY A 250 8.05 25.13 6.72
N ASP A 251 8.36 24.66 5.53
CA ASP A 251 8.95 25.47 4.47
C ASP A 251 7.87 26.05 3.56
N ASP A 252 7.56 27.35 3.72
CA ASP A 252 6.37 27.98 3.15
C ASP A 252 6.53 28.44 1.68
N ILE A 253 7.71 28.34 1.08
CA ILE A 253 7.97 28.83 -0.29
C ILE A 253 7.97 27.67 -1.28
N ARG A 254 6.80 27.42 -1.87
CA ARG A 254 6.60 26.35 -2.87
C ARG A 254 5.92 26.91 -4.12
N PRO A 255 6.60 27.75 -4.90
CA PRO A 255 6.00 28.30 -6.12
C PRO A 255 5.78 27.17 -7.14
N PRO A 256 4.66 27.17 -7.85
CA PRO A 256 4.47 26.28 -8.98
C PRO A 256 5.29 26.78 -10.19
N ILE A 257 5.40 25.95 -11.20
CA ILE A 257 5.95 26.33 -12.51
C ILE A 257 5.12 27.45 -13.12
N ASP A 258 5.76 28.35 -13.89
CA ASP A 258 5.12 29.41 -14.67
C ASP A 258 4.61 28.86 -16.00
N PRO A 259 3.27 28.76 -16.22
CA PRO A 259 2.70 28.20 -17.46
C PRO A 259 2.78 29.15 -18.65
N THR A 260 3.14 30.41 -18.45
CA THR A 260 3.05 31.46 -19.48
C THR A 260 4.30 31.59 -20.33
N ARG A 261 5.41 30.96 -19.87
CA ARG A 261 6.72 31.04 -20.54
C ARG A 261 6.94 29.89 -21.49
N GLU A 262 7.45 30.19 -22.68
CA GLU A 262 7.78 29.15 -23.68
C GLU A 262 9.00 28.31 -23.22
N GLU A 263 9.93 28.90 -22.46
CA GLU A 263 11.05 28.19 -21.84
C GLU A 263 10.59 27.04 -20.95
N THR A 264 9.45 27.18 -20.27
CA THR A 264 8.84 26.11 -19.46
C THR A 264 8.66 24.85 -20.30
N TYR A 265 8.03 25.01 -21.47
CA TYR A 265 7.74 23.85 -22.33
C TYR A 265 8.97 23.30 -23.03
N GLN A 266 10.01 24.13 -23.26
CA GLN A 266 11.29 23.66 -23.78
C GLN A 266 12.02 22.76 -22.75
N VAL A 267 12.04 23.18 -21.48
CA VAL A 267 12.61 22.36 -20.38
C VAL A 267 11.81 21.07 -20.22
N LEU A 268 10.47 21.16 -20.17
CA LEU A 268 9.60 20.00 -20.03
C LEU A 268 9.73 19.02 -21.20
N ASP A 269 9.74 19.48 -22.46
CA ASP A 269 9.92 18.62 -23.65
C ASP A 269 11.27 17.88 -23.60
N SER A 270 12.32 18.58 -23.18
CA SER A 270 13.65 17.97 -23.04
C SER A 270 13.71 16.87 -21.99
N VAL A 271 13.15 17.11 -20.79
CA VAL A 271 13.21 16.16 -19.67
C VAL A 271 12.16 15.06 -19.85
N LEU A 272 10.90 15.41 -20.09
CA LEU A 272 9.83 14.43 -20.26
C LEU A 272 10.05 13.54 -21.48
N GLY A 273 10.62 14.08 -22.57
CA GLY A 273 10.99 13.30 -23.76
C GLY A 273 12.10 12.27 -23.46
N GLU A 274 13.09 12.64 -22.66
CA GLU A 274 14.11 11.71 -22.19
C GLU A 274 13.49 10.61 -21.31
N MET A 275 12.66 10.97 -20.32
CA MET A 275 12.00 10.03 -19.42
C MET A 275 11.00 9.15 -20.17
N ALA A 276 10.26 9.68 -21.12
CA ALA A 276 9.37 8.91 -22.00
C ALA A 276 10.11 7.81 -22.79
N SER A 277 11.36 8.08 -23.17
CA SER A 277 12.22 7.09 -23.83
C SER A 277 12.76 6.03 -22.85
N LEU A 278 12.93 6.38 -21.57
CA LEU A 278 13.43 5.49 -20.54
C LEU A 278 12.35 4.53 -20.04
N PHE A 279 11.13 5.04 -19.81
CA PHE A 279 9.99 4.28 -19.31
C PHE A 279 9.11 3.80 -20.48
N PRO A 280 9.02 2.47 -20.72
CA PRO A 280 8.35 1.95 -21.91
C PRO A 280 6.83 1.94 -21.81
N ASP A 281 6.24 2.09 -20.61
CA ASP A 281 4.78 2.10 -20.42
C ASP A 281 4.13 3.21 -21.25
N PRO A 282 2.96 2.97 -21.86
CA PRO A 282 2.26 4.02 -22.61
C PRO A 282 1.72 5.15 -21.72
N TYR A 283 1.47 4.91 -20.44
CA TYR A 283 1.01 5.94 -19.51
C TYR A 283 2.18 6.66 -18.84
N PHE A 284 1.99 7.96 -18.62
CA PHE A 284 2.97 8.84 -18.01
C PHE A 284 2.23 9.84 -17.11
N HIS A 285 2.45 9.76 -15.80
CA HIS A 285 1.76 10.57 -14.81
C HIS A 285 2.49 11.89 -14.61
N ILE A 286 1.73 12.99 -14.57
CA ILE A 286 2.25 14.36 -14.43
C ILE A 286 1.93 14.99 -13.07
N GLY A 287 1.30 14.26 -12.14
CA GLY A 287 0.76 14.84 -10.92
C GLY A 287 -0.42 15.76 -11.22
N GLY A 288 -0.23 17.05 -10.99
CA GLY A 288 -1.21 18.09 -11.30
C GLY A 288 -2.10 18.48 -10.14
N ASP A 289 -1.83 17.94 -8.95
CA ASP A 289 -2.54 18.20 -7.71
C ASP A 289 -2.04 19.46 -7.00
N GLU A 290 -2.86 19.97 -6.11
CA GLU A 290 -2.57 20.98 -5.08
C GLU A 290 -1.82 22.24 -5.55
N VAL A 291 -2.06 22.71 -6.76
CA VAL A 291 -1.39 23.88 -7.32
C VAL A 291 -1.77 25.15 -6.53
N ASP A 292 -0.79 25.76 -5.84
CA ASP A 292 -1.02 26.98 -5.06
C ASP A 292 -1.11 28.21 -5.97
N GLY A 293 -2.33 28.57 -6.33
CA GLY A 293 -2.66 29.70 -7.19
C GLY A 293 -2.19 31.07 -6.70
N LYS A 294 -1.86 31.22 -5.39
CA LYS A 294 -1.42 32.52 -4.82
C LYS A 294 -0.18 33.09 -5.53
N TYR A 295 0.71 32.22 -6.01
CA TYR A 295 1.92 32.64 -6.72
C TYR A 295 1.61 33.14 -8.14
N TRP A 296 0.63 32.53 -8.82
CA TRP A 296 0.16 33.01 -10.09
C TRP A 296 -0.61 34.31 -9.96
N ASP A 297 -1.47 34.43 -8.94
CA ASP A 297 -2.23 35.65 -8.62
C ASP A 297 -1.31 36.82 -8.28
N GLY A 298 -0.23 36.56 -7.55
CA GLY A 298 0.76 37.57 -7.16
C GLY A 298 1.74 37.99 -8.25
N ASN A 299 1.78 37.30 -9.40
CA ASN A 299 2.69 37.58 -10.49
C ASN A 299 2.03 38.43 -11.57
N GLN A 300 2.39 39.72 -11.63
CA GLN A 300 1.79 40.68 -12.58
C GLN A 300 1.93 40.22 -14.04
N GLN A 301 3.06 39.63 -14.42
CA GLN A 301 3.29 39.17 -15.81
C GLN A 301 2.35 38.01 -16.16
N ILE A 302 2.15 37.06 -15.26
CA ILE A 302 1.20 35.95 -15.43
C ILE A 302 -0.22 36.52 -15.57
N GLN A 303 -0.62 37.46 -14.70
CA GLN A 303 -1.95 38.07 -14.74
C GLN A 303 -2.20 38.89 -16.02
N GLU A 304 -1.18 39.59 -16.53
CA GLU A 304 -1.27 40.30 -17.82
C GLU A 304 -1.39 39.32 -19.00
N TRP A 305 -0.61 38.21 -18.95
CA TRP A 305 -0.67 37.16 -19.95
C TRP A 305 -2.03 36.46 -19.97
N MET A 306 -2.59 36.12 -18.80
CA MET A 306 -3.92 35.51 -18.68
C MET A 306 -5.00 36.39 -19.30
N ARG A 307 -4.98 37.71 -19.01
CA ARG A 307 -5.94 38.67 -19.60
C ARG A 307 -5.81 38.72 -21.11
N ALA A 308 -4.58 38.75 -21.65
CA ALA A 308 -4.30 38.79 -23.09
C ALA A 308 -4.78 37.50 -23.81
N HIS A 309 -4.82 36.37 -23.13
CA HIS A 309 -5.24 35.07 -23.68
C HIS A 309 -6.67 34.65 -23.25
N ASN A 310 -7.45 35.55 -22.64
CA ASN A 310 -8.82 35.29 -22.12
C ASN A 310 -8.91 34.10 -21.16
N ILE A 311 -7.87 33.84 -20.36
CA ILE A 311 -7.86 32.89 -19.26
C ILE A 311 -8.41 33.58 -18.02
N LYS A 312 -9.48 33.03 -17.41
CA LYS A 312 -10.27 33.71 -16.39
C LYS A 312 -9.74 33.47 -14.96
N ASP A 313 -9.21 32.28 -14.71
CA ASP A 313 -8.81 31.83 -13.38
C ASP A 313 -7.65 30.83 -13.44
N ASN A 314 -7.14 30.46 -12.26
CA ASN A 314 -6.01 29.53 -12.13
C ASN A 314 -6.35 28.12 -12.61
N HIS A 315 -7.61 27.69 -12.57
CA HIS A 315 -8.01 26.38 -13.08
C HIS A 315 -7.94 26.37 -14.62
N GLU A 316 -8.38 27.44 -15.31
CA GLU A 316 -8.20 27.56 -16.77
C GLU A 316 -6.72 27.67 -17.14
N LEU A 317 -5.88 28.33 -16.30
CA LEU A 317 -4.44 28.40 -16.50
C LEU A 317 -3.77 27.03 -16.37
N GLN A 318 -4.16 26.27 -15.34
CA GLN A 318 -3.70 24.88 -15.18
C GLN A 318 -4.16 23.98 -16.33
N THR A 319 -5.39 24.17 -16.82
CA THR A 319 -5.88 23.46 -18.02
C THR A 319 -5.04 23.78 -19.25
N TYR A 320 -4.68 25.04 -19.47
CA TYR A 320 -3.77 25.44 -20.53
C TYR A 320 -2.42 24.73 -20.40
N PHE A 321 -1.84 24.69 -19.18
CA PHE A 321 -0.59 23.99 -18.90
C PHE A 321 -0.71 22.50 -19.23
N SER A 322 -1.74 21.83 -18.69
CA SER A 322 -1.96 20.39 -18.88
C SER A 322 -2.12 20.01 -20.37
N LYS A 323 -2.81 20.84 -21.16
CA LYS A 323 -2.91 20.66 -22.62
C LYS A 323 -1.56 20.75 -23.33
N ARG A 324 -0.69 21.69 -22.91
CA ARG A 324 0.65 21.84 -23.46
C ARG A 324 1.52 20.61 -23.13
N VAL A 325 1.48 20.16 -21.87
CA VAL A 325 2.21 18.97 -21.41
C VAL A 325 1.70 17.70 -22.11
N GLN A 326 0.38 17.56 -22.23
CA GLN A 326 -0.21 16.44 -22.97
C GLN A 326 0.27 16.40 -24.43
N GLY A 327 0.36 17.57 -25.10
CA GLY A 327 0.92 17.66 -26.44
C GLY A 327 2.40 17.22 -26.52
N ILE A 328 3.20 17.53 -25.50
CA ILE A 328 4.58 17.06 -25.37
C ILE A 328 4.60 15.54 -25.22
N LEU A 329 3.81 14.98 -24.29
CA LEU A 329 3.76 13.54 -24.06
C LEU A 329 3.29 12.77 -25.30
N ALA A 330 2.25 13.27 -25.99
CA ALA A 330 1.75 12.67 -27.23
C ALA A 330 2.81 12.66 -28.35
N LYS A 331 3.63 13.71 -28.48
CA LYS A 331 4.78 13.76 -29.40
C LYS A 331 5.78 12.63 -29.11
N HIS A 332 5.92 12.23 -27.86
CA HIS A 332 6.78 11.12 -27.43
C HIS A 332 6.04 9.77 -27.30
N GLY A 333 4.80 9.68 -27.82
CA GLY A 333 4.01 8.44 -27.87
C GLY A 333 3.45 7.99 -26.53
N LYS A 334 3.21 8.94 -25.60
CA LYS A 334 2.66 8.67 -24.27
C LYS A 334 1.25 9.24 -24.12
N HIS A 335 0.42 8.54 -23.34
CA HIS A 335 -0.84 9.02 -22.81
C HIS A 335 -0.60 9.69 -21.47
N MET A 336 -1.17 10.86 -21.28
CA MET A 336 -1.08 11.58 -20.02
C MET A 336 -1.96 10.91 -18.95
N GLU A 337 -1.43 10.80 -17.76
CA GLU A 337 -2.14 10.46 -16.53
C GLU A 337 -1.94 11.59 -15.51
N GLY A 338 -2.90 11.81 -14.61
CA GLY A 338 -2.75 12.77 -13.52
C GLY A 338 -3.86 12.64 -12.48
N TRP A 339 -3.64 13.29 -11.35
CA TRP A 339 -4.62 13.38 -10.28
C TRP A 339 -5.89 14.08 -10.76
N ASP A 340 -7.01 13.92 -10.06
CA ASP A 340 -8.31 14.35 -10.56
C ASP A 340 -8.50 15.88 -10.69
N GLU A 341 -7.54 16.70 -10.24
CA GLU A 341 -7.48 18.13 -10.51
C GLU A 341 -7.28 18.49 -11.98
N ILE A 342 -6.63 17.61 -12.76
CA ILE A 342 -6.45 17.85 -14.20
C ILE A 342 -7.76 17.73 -14.99
N LEU A 343 -8.84 17.17 -14.37
CA LEU A 343 -10.06 16.84 -15.09
C LEU A 343 -10.70 18.07 -15.75
N ASN A 344 -10.68 18.09 -17.08
CA ASN A 344 -11.29 19.15 -17.88
C ASN A 344 -11.87 18.55 -19.18
N PRO A 345 -13.09 18.95 -19.61
CA PRO A 345 -13.74 18.41 -20.81
C PRO A 345 -12.93 18.58 -22.09
N ASP A 346 -12.04 19.56 -22.12
CA ASP A 346 -11.22 19.92 -23.28
C ASP A 346 -9.96 19.04 -23.45
N LEU A 347 -9.62 18.19 -22.49
CA LEU A 347 -8.51 17.25 -22.62
C LEU A 347 -8.85 16.11 -23.57
N PRO A 348 -7.87 15.52 -24.28
CA PRO A 348 -8.04 14.30 -25.06
C PRO A 348 -8.59 13.14 -24.20
N LYS A 349 -9.52 12.36 -24.77
CA LYS A 349 -10.24 11.30 -24.05
C LYS A 349 -9.42 10.04 -23.75
N ASP A 350 -8.17 10.02 -24.16
CA ASP A 350 -7.18 9.00 -23.78
C ASP A 350 -6.36 9.38 -22.53
N THR A 351 -6.60 10.58 -21.97
CA THR A 351 -6.04 11.00 -20.68
C THR A 351 -6.66 10.18 -19.55
N LEU A 352 -5.82 9.56 -18.71
CA LEU A 352 -6.26 8.79 -17.55
C LEU A 352 -6.34 9.70 -16.32
N VAL A 353 -7.46 9.62 -15.61
CA VAL A 353 -7.70 10.43 -14.40
C VAL A 353 -7.64 9.53 -13.17
N GLN A 354 -6.72 9.83 -12.25
CA GLN A 354 -6.61 9.13 -10.96
C GLN A 354 -7.40 9.88 -9.88
N SER A 355 -8.48 9.24 -9.42
CA SER A 355 -9.40 9.85 -8.46
C SER A 355 -8.96 9.54 -7.02
N TRP A 356 -8.50 10.57 -6.31
CA TRP A 356 -8.09 10.48 -4.91
C TRP A 356 -9.06 11.17 -3.95
N ARG A 357 -9.88 12.11 -4.43
CA ARG A 357 -10.84 12.88 -3.62
C ARG A 357 -12.17 12.17 -3.40
N GLY A 358 -12.45 11.05 -4.08
CA GLY A 358 -13.63 10.24 -3.79
C GLY A 358 -14.32 9.61 -4.98
N SER A 359 -15.40 8.87 -4.72
CA SER A 359 -16.19 8.20 -5.75
C SER A 359 -16.94 9.18 -6.68
N GLU A 360 -17.18 10.41 -6.24
CA GLU A 360 -17.83 11.45 -7.05
C GLU A 360 -16.93 11.86 -8.22
N THR A 361 -15.64 12.18 -7.96
CA THR A 361 -14.69 12.57 -9.00
C THR A 361 -14.42 11.41 -9.97
N LEU A 362 -14.35 10.16 -9.47
CA LEU A 362 -14.26 8.96 -10.29
C LEU A 362 -15.45 8.87 -11.27
N ALA A 363 -16.68 8.99 -10.76
CA ALA A 363 -17.89 8.92 -11.58
C ALA A 363 -17.98 10.08 -12.58
N ASN A 364 -17.56 11.29 -12.19
CA ASN A 364 -17.55 12.46 -13.07
C ASN A 364 -16.56 12.29 -14.22
N ALA A 365 -15.35 11.78 -13.97
CA ALA A 365 -14.39 11.47 -15.03
C ALA A 365 -14.98 10.47 -16.03
N ALA A 366 -15.59 9.38 -15.55
CA ALA A 366 -16.25 8.39 -16.41
C ALA A 366 -17.45 8.96 -17.18
N ARG A 367 -18.29 9.84 -16.57
CA ARG A 367 -19.39 10.55 -17.26
C ARG A 367 -18.89 11.45 -18.37
N MET A 368 -17.74 12.07 -18.18
CA MET A 368 -17.08 12.91 -19.19
C MET A 368 -16.35 12.12 -20.27
N GLY A 369 -16.30 10.78 -20.17
CA GLY A 369 -15.70 9.88 -21.15
C GLY A 369 -14.21 9.67 -21.00
N PHE A 370 -13.64 9.90 -19.81
CA PHE A 370 -12.24 9.62 -19.50
C PHE A 370 -12.06 8.25 -18.86
N PRO A 371 -11.02 7.47 -19.23
CA PRO A 371 -10.57 6.36 -18.44
C PRO A 371 -10.14 6.85 -17.04
N THR A 372 -10.49 6.10 -16.00
CA THR A 372 -10.24 6.54 -14.64
C THR A 372 -9.93 5.38 -13.71
N ILE A 373 -9.17 5.65 -12.64
CA ILE A 373 -8.84 4.71 -11.57
C ILE A 373 -9.13 5.35 -10.20
N LEU A 374 -9.45 4.52 -9.20
CA LEU A 374 -9.75 4.95 -7.84
C LEU A 374 -8.53 4.77 -6.94
N SER A 375 -8.16 5.84 -6.20
CA SER A 375 -7.21 5.78 -5.09
C SER A 375 -7.84 6.17 -3.75
N ALA A 376 -8.96 6.88 -3.78
CA ALA A 376 -9.69 7.26 -2.58
C ALA A 376 -10.02 6.03 -1.69
N GLY A 377 -9.66 6.12 -0.41
CA GLY A 377 -9.85 5.03 0.56
C GLY A 377 -8.75 3.97 0.56
N TRP A 378 -7.76 4.07 -0.34
CA TRP A 378 -6.61 3.17 -0.44
C TRP A 378 -5.26 3.84 -0.18
N TYR A 379 -5.25 4.99 0.50
CA TYR A 379 -4.06 5.65 1.02
C TYR A 379 -3.57 4.89 2.25
N LEU A 380 -2.44 4.18 2.11
CA LEU A 380 -1.87 3.31 3.16
C LEU A 380 -1.13 4.12 4.24
N ASP A 381 -0.60 5.29 3.87
CA ASP A 381 0.03 6.26 4.76
C ASP A 381 -0.93 6.84 5.81
N LEU A 382 -2.24 6.87 5.55
CA LEU A 382 -3.29 7.25 6.50
C LEU A 382 -3.52 6.22 7.63
N MET A 383 -2.76 5.14 7.67
CA MET A 383 -2.67 4.14 8.74
C MET A 383 -3.99 3.40 9.04
N TYR A 384 -4.97 3.38 8.14
CA TYR A 384 -6.22 2.66 8.34
C TYR A 384 -6.05 1.14 8.38
N PRO A 385 -6.94 0.41 9.10
CA PRO A 385 -6.92 -1.05 9.13
C PRO A 385 -7.31 -1.67 7.77
N ALA A 386 -6.85 -2.89 7.55
CA ALA A 386 -7.17 -3.65 6.33
C ALA A 386 -8.67 -3.77 6.06
N SER A 387 -9.51 -3.86 7.10
CA SER A 387 -10.97 -3.92 6.96
C SER A 387 -11.57 -2.67 6.32
N ARG A 388 -11.01 -1.48 6.59
CA ARG A 388 -11.47 -0.22 5.97
C ARG A 388 -11.12 -0.20 4.49
N HIS A 389 -9.89 -0.55 4.13
CA HIS A 389 -9.48 -0.66 2.73
C HIS A 389 -10.28 -1.73 1.97
N TYR A 390 -10.60 -2.85 2.64
CA TYR A 390 -11.39 -3.95 2.07
C TYR A 390 -12.85 -3.58 1.82
N ALA A 391 -13.39 -2.59 2.51
CA ALA A 391 -14.76 -2.10 2.32
C ALA A 391 -14.91 -1.19 1.08
N VAL A 392 -13.82 -0.68 0.51
CA VAL A 392 -13.85 0.19 -0.67
C VAL A 392 -14.27 -0.59 -1.91
N GLU A 393 -15.21 -0.02 -2.69
CA GLU A 393 -15.76 -0.64 -3.90
C GLU A 393 -15.83 0.40 -5.03
N PRO A 394 -14.99 0.30 -6.08
CA PRO A 394 -14.95 1.30 -7.16
C PRO A 394 -16.27 1.48 -7.92
N LEU A 395 -17.06 0.41 -8.03
CA LEU A 395 -18.33 0.42 -8.78
C LEU A 395 -19.55 0.69 -7.88
N SER A 396 -19.36 1.31 -6.71
CA SER A 396 -20.44 1.67 -5.78
C SER A 396 -20.62 3.19 -5.66
N GLY A 397 -21.56 3.61 -4.80
CA GLY A 397 -21.85 5.03 -4.61
C GLY A 397 -22.29 5.71 -5.91
N GLU A 398 -21.66 6.83 -6.25
CA GLU A 398 -21.96 7.57 -7.48
C GLU A 398 -21.75 6.77 -8.76
N SER A 399 -20.77 5.84 -8.75
CA SER A 399 -20.50 4.96 -9.90
C SER A 399 -21.63 3.98 -10.20
N ALA A 400 -22.47 3.65 -9.22
CA ALA A 400 -23.61 2.74 -9.43
C ALA A 400 -24.69 3.29 -10.38
N SER A 401 -24.69 4.60 -10.63
CA SER A 401 -25.62 5.29 -11.54
C SER A 401 -25.13 5.37 -12.99
N LEU A 402 -23.90 4.90 -13.27
CA LEU A 402 -23.27 4.98 -14.58
C LEU A 402 -23.84 3.93 -15.55
N SER A 403 -23.84 4.24 -16.84
CA SER A 403 -24.12 3.27 -17.90
C SER A 403 -22.98 2.24 -18.03
N ASP A 404 -23.24 1.09 -18.65
CA ASP A 404 -22.23 0.05 -18.87
C ASP A 404 -20.99 0.59 -19.63
N ALA A 405 -21.21 1.47 -20.60
CA ALA A 405 -20.12 2.11 -21.34
C ALA A 405 -19.27 3.02 -20.45
N GLN A 406 -19.87 3.72 -19.50
CA GLN A 406 -19.15 4.56 -18.53
C GLN A 406 -18.46 3.72 -17.44
N LEU A 407 -19.13 2.64 -16.98
CA LEU A 407 -18.50 1.69 -16.04
C LEU A 407 -17.25 1.03 -16.63
N ALA A 408 -17.23 0.78 -17.95
CA ALA A 408 -16.07 0.24 -18.64
C ALA A 408 -14.85 1.19 -18.65
N LEU A 409 -15.06 2.48 -18.39
CA LEU A 409 -13.98 3.47 -18.24
C LEU A 409 -13.34 3.43 -16.85
N ILE A 410 -13.97 2.81 -15.86
CA ILE A 410 -13.36 2.59 -14.53
C ILE A 410 -12.46 1.36 -14.63
N LEU A 411 -11.18 1.62 -14.83
CA LEU A 411 -10.18 0.58 -15.10
C LEU A 411 -9.76 -0.21 -13.85
N GLY A 412 -10.09 0.26 -12.65
CA GLY A 412 -9.75 -0.34 -11.38
C GLY A 412 -9.31 0.66 -10.35
N GLY A 413 -8.13 0.45 -9.77
CA GLY A 413 -7.61 1.39 -8.78
C GLY A 413 -6.19 1.12 -8.34
N GLU A 414 -5.72 1.99 -7.46
CA GLU A 414 -4.34 2.04 -7.03
C GLU A 414 -4.24 2.41 -5.55
N ALA A 415 -3.50 1.62 -4.79
CA ALA A 415 -3.12 1.98 -3.44
C ALA A 415 -2.00 3.02 -3.49
N ALA A 416 -2.04 4.03 -2.62
CA ALA A 416 -0.98 5.03 -2.50
C ALA A 416 -0.23 4.89 -1.18
N GLN A 417 1.10 5.02 -1.23
CA GLN A 417 1.98 5.10 -0.08
C GLN A 417 2.85 6.34 -0.20
N TRP A 418 2.40 7.42 0.40
CA TRP A 418 3.20 8.63 0.62
C TRP A 418 4.24 8.37 1.71
N THR A 419 5.39 9.02 1.62
CA THR A 419 6.56 8.65 2.44
C THR A 419 7.05 9.74 3.39
N GLU A 420 6.21 10.71 3.75
CA GLU A 420 6.53 11.71 4.78
C GLU A 420 6.94 11.03 6.09
N TYR A 421 6.26 9.95 6.46
CA TYR A 421 6.52 9.16 7.67
C TYR A 421 6.92 7.70 7.37
N ALA A 422 7.49 7.45 6.19
CA ALA A 422 7.98 6.13 5.82
C ALA A 422 9.42 6.19 5.28
N THR A 423 10.28 5.33 5.82
CA THR A 423 11.68 5.15 5.42
C THR A 423 11.91 3.73 4.88
N PRO A 424 13.07 3.42 4.30
CA PRO A 424 13.41 2.05 3.88
C PRO A 424 13.27 0.99 4.97
N GLU A 425 13.32 1.38 6.25
CA GLU A 425 13.20 0.48 7.39
C GLU A 425 11.75 0.08 7.67
N ASN A 426 10.80 1.01 7.56
CA ASN A 426 9.41 0.77 7.97
C ASN A 426 8.40 0.68 6.82
N ILE A 427 8.75 1.03 5.58
CA ILE A 427 7.82 1.04 4.46
C ILE A 427 7.12 -0.31 4.25
N ASP A 428 7.84 -1.42 4.38
CA ASP A 428 7.23 -2.75 4.23
C ASP A 428 6.12 -2.97 5.26
N ASN A 429 6.30 -2.49 6.49
CA ASN A 429 5.26 -2.56 7.53
C ASN A 429 4.07 -1.63 7.21
N ARG A 430 4.32 -0.48 6.57
CA ARG A 430 3.24 0.41 6.13
C ARG A 430 2.38 -0.20 5.04
N LEU A 431 2.99 -0.96 4.14
CA LEU A 431 2.31 -1.63 3.02
C LEU A 431 1.67 -2.97 3.45
N TRP A 432 2.45 -3.86 4.07
CA TRP A 432 2.08 -5.26 4.24
C TRP A 432 1.66 -5.60 5.68
N PRO A 433 0.70 -6.55 5.83
CA PRO A 433 -0.02 -7.28 4.76
C PRO A 433 -1.25 -6.57 4.20
N ARG A 434 -1.61 -5.35 4.66
CA ARG A 434 -2.86 -4.62 4.33
C ARG A 434 -3.10 -4.46 2.82
N LEU A 435 -2.05 -4.24 2.04
CA LEU A 435 -2.11 -4.15 0.58
C LEU A 435 -2.72 -5.41 -0.06
N GLY A 436 -2.57 -6.58 0.57
CA GLY A 436 -3.21 -7.82 0.13
C GLY A 436 -4.75 -7.74 0.13
N ALA A 437 -5.35 -6.97 1.06
CA ALA A 437 -6.79 -6.75 1.10
C ALA A 437 -7.25 -5.90 -0.09
N ILE A 438 -6.51 -4.86 -0.45
CA ILE A 438 -6.77 -4.01 -1.63
C ILE A 438 -6.63 -4.84 -2.91
N ALA A 439 -5.54 -5.61 -3.02
CA ALA A 439 -5.31 -6.50 -4.15
C ALA A 439 -6.47 -7.47 -4.38
N GLU A 440 -7.06 -8.02 -3.29
CA GLU A 440 -8.24 -8.88 -3.38
C GLU A 440 -9.47 -8.12 -3.88
N ARG A 441 -9.70 -6.87 -3.48
CA ARG A 441 -10.81 -6.05 -3.99
C ARG A 441 -10.68 -5.78 -5.49
N LEU A 442 -9.46 -5.60 -5.98
CA LEU A 442 -9.19 -5.34 -7.39
C LEU A 442 -9.19 -6.60 -8.26
N TRP A 443 -8.81 -7.75 -7.70
CA TRP A 443 -8.73 -9.00 -8.44
C TRP A 443 -10.00 -9.83 -8.36
N SER A 444 -10.54 -10.06 -7.15
CA SER A 444 -11.58 -11.06 -6.87
C SER A 444 -12.98 -10.58 -7.26
N PRO A 445 -13.96 -11.49 -7.41
CA PRO A 445 -15.36 -11.10 -7.60
C PRO A 445 -15.85 -10.15 -6.51
N ALA A 446 -16.72 -9.19 -6.87
CA ALA A 446 -17.30 -8.19 -5.97
C ALA A 446 -17.96 -8.80 -4.72
N SER A 447 -18.51 -10.01 -4.85
CA SER A 447 -19.18 -10.75 -3.77
C SER A 447 -18.25 -11.26 -2.67
N VAL A 448 -16.92 -11.22 -2.87
CA VAL A 448 -15.93 -11.62 -1.86
C VAL A 448 -15.72 -10.48 -0.88
N THR A 449 -16.54 -10.42 0.19
CA THR A 449 -16.59 -9.32 1.15
C THR A 449 -16.42 -9.73 2.61
N GLY A 450 -16.19 -11.03 2.89
CA GLY A 450 -16.15 -11.57 4.25
C GLY A 450 -14.89 -11.14 5.02
N VAL A 451 -14.99 -10.12 5.88
CA VAL A 451 -13.86 -9.52 6.64
C VAL A 451 -13.12 -10.55 7.50
N THR A 452 -13.84 -11.40 8.25
CA THR A 452 -13.20 -12.45 9.08
C THR A 452 -12.38 -13.44 8.24
N SER A 453 -12.89 -13.81 7.07
CA SER A 453 -12.18 -14.69 6.13
C SER A 453 -10.98 -13.96 5.49
N MET A 454 -11.12 -12.68 5.18
CA MET A 454 -10.05 -11.83 4.65
C MET A 454 -8.87 -11.81 5.63
N TYR A 455 -9.09 -11.53 6.91
CA TYR A 455 -8.00 -11.51 7.91
C TYR A 455 -7.28 -12.85 8.04
N LYS A 456 -8.01 -13.98 8.04
CA LYS A 456 -7.36 -15.32 8.05
C LYS A 456 -6.44 -15.53 6.85
N ARG A 457 -6.82 -15.01 5.69
CA ARG A 457 -5.98 -15.07 4.48
C ARG A 457 -4.81 -14.10 4.53
N LEU A 458 -4.99 -12.91 5.14
CA LEU A 458 -3.90 -11.96 5.36
C LEU A 458 -2.84 -12.52 6.32
N ASP A 459 -3.24 -13.20 7.38
CA ASP A 459 -2.30 -13.83 8.33
C ASP A 459 -1.45 -14.90 7.60
N ALA A 460 -2.07 -15.73 6.75
CA ALA A 460 -1.36 -16.70 5.93
C ALA A 460 -0.45 -16.03 4.87
N LEU A 461 -0.93 -14.95 4.24
CA LEU A 461 -0.17 -14.18 3.27
C LEU A 461 1.07 -13.56 3.90
N SER A 462 0.96 -12.97 5.10
CA SER A 462 2.09 -12.35 5.83
C SER A 462 3.27 -13.32 5.93
N ILE A 463 3.01 -14.58 6.29
CA ILE A 463 4.06 -15.63 6.37
C ILE A 463 4.69 -15.89 4.98
N SER A 464 3.89 -15.90 3.92
CA SER A 464 4.38 -16.13 2.56
C SER A 464 5.24 -14.96 2.05
N LEU A 465 4.88 -13.74 2.40
CA LEU A 465 5.61 -12.52 2.04
C LEU A 465 7.01 -12.47 2.69
N GLU A 466 7.16 -12.96 3.93
CA GLU A 466 8.49 -13.08 4.56
C GLU A 466 9.44 -14.00 3.78
N ARG A 467 8.90 -15.07 3.17
CA ARG A 467 9.68 -15.97 2.31
C ARG A 467 10.15 -15.30 1.02
N LEU A 468 9.40 -14.31 0.54
CA LEU A 468 9.76 -13.42 -0.55
C LEU A 468 10.74 -12.31 -0.12
N LYS A 469 11.20 -12.33 1.15
CA LYS A 469 12.11 -11.37 1.76
C LYS A 469 11.51 -9.97 1.97
N LEU A 470 10.19 -9.85 2.06
CA LEU A 470 9.58 -8.66 2.62
C LEU A 470 9.88 -8.60 4.12
N LEU A 471 10.17 -7.41 4.60
CA LEU A 471 10.74 -7.20 5.93
C LEU A 471 9.74 -6.63 6.94
N HIS A 472 8.44 -6.64 6.62
CA HIS A 472 7.39 -6.01 7.40
C HIS A 472 7.37 -6.44 8.88
N ASN A 473 7.55 -7.72 9.20
CA ASN A 473 7.63 -8.20 10.58
C ASN A 473 9.07 -8.12 11.14
N ILE A 474 10.08 -8.42 10.31
CA ILE A 474 11.49 -8.46 10.72
C ILE A 474 11.98 -7.05 11.10
N ASN A 475 11.73 -6.06 10.24
CA ASN A 475 12.14 -4.69 10.51
C ASN A 475 11.34 -4.08 11.66
N ASN A 476 10.01 -4.32 11.69
CA ASN A 476 9.18 -3.93 12.82
C ASN A 476 9.80 -4.42 14.14
N ARG A 477 10.15 -5.71 14.23
CA ARG A 477 10.76 -6.28 15.44
C ARG A 477 12.10 -5.60 15.77
N LYS A 478 12.98 -5.41 14.79
CA LYS A 478 14.27 -4.74 14.98
C LYS A 478 14.11 -3.31 15.50
N MET A 479 13.17 -2.55 14.95
CA MET A 479 12.90 -1.19 15.39
C MET A 479 12.38 -1.17 16.83
N LEU A 480 11.42 -2.06 17.17
CA LEU A 480 10.91 -2.20 18.54
C LEU A 480 12.02 -2.58 19.52
N ASP A 481 12.90 -3.52 19.16
CA ASP A 481 14.04 -3.92 20.00
C ASP A 481 15.03 -2.77 20.21
N HIS A 482 15.28 -1.97 19.17
CA HIS A 482 16.14 -0.80 19.27
C HIS A 482 15.54 0.26 20.20
N ILE A 483 14.25 0.56 20.06
CA ILE A 483 13.53 1.55 20.89
C ILE A 483 13.45 1.08 22.35
N ALA A 484 13.13 -0.18 22.57
CA ALA A 484 13.07 -0.77 23.91
C ALA A 484 14.42 -0.66 24.67
N GLY A 485 15.55 -0.75 23.94
CA GLY A 485 16.87 -0.64 24.52
C GLY A 485 17.11 -1.63 25.66
N LYS A 486 17.26 -1.14 26.91
CA LYS A 486 17.45 -1.97 28.11
C LYS A 486 16.14 -2.39 28.77
N THR A 487 15.00 -1.95 28.27
CA THR A 487 13.68 -2.35 28.80
C THR A 487 13.45 -3.84 28.59
N PRO A 488 13.03 -4.60 29.62
CA PRO A 488 12.68 -6.00 29.42
C PRO A 488 11.63 -6.17 28.34
N GLN A 489 11.95 -6.96 27.31
CA GLN A 489 11.17 -7.13 26.10
C GLN A 489 9.69 -7.42 26.39
N GLN A 490 9.39 -8.34 27.32
CA GLN A 490 8.02 -8.70 27.65
C GLN A 490 7.18 -7.51 28.17
N LEU A 491 7.81 -6.58 28.91
CA LEU A 491 7.11 -5.40 29.42
C LEU A 491 6.82 -4.42 28.28
N PHE A 492 7.81 -4.18 27.42
CA PHE A 492 7.68 -3.30 26.28
C PHE A 492 6.68 -3.85 25.25
N ASP A 493 6.75 -5.15 24.94
CA ASP A 493 5.83 -5.83 24.02
C ASP A 493 4.38 -5.79 24.51
N THR A 494 4.16 -5.82 25.83
CA THR A 494 2.81 -5.71 26.42
C THR A 494 2.14 -4.38 26.05
N LEU A 495 2.90 -3.28 26.03
CA LEU A 495 2.40 -1.97 25.61
C LEU A 495 2.35 -1.84 24.09
N SER A 496 3.48 -2.11 23.42
CA SER A 496 3.62 -1.87 21.97
C SER A 496 2.67 -2.70 21.11
N ALA A 497 2.23 -3.87 21.60
CA ALA A 497 1.31 -4.75 20.89
C ALA A 497 -0.15 -4.25 20.83
N VAL A 498 -0.53 -3.28 21.65
CA VAL A 498 -1.93 -2.80 21.78
C VAL A 498 -2.10 -1.33 21.45
N VAL A 499 -1.07 -0.70 20.90
CA VAL A 499 -1.12 0.67 20.38
C VAL A 499 -1.10 0.66 18.84
N GLU A 500 -1.73 1.66 18.25
CA GLU A 500 -1.69 1.94 16.82
C GLU A 500 -1.36 3.42 16.59
N PRO A 501 -0.75 3.78 15.44
CA PRO A 501 -0.58 5.17 15.04
C PRO A 501 -1.95 5.86 14.90
N VAL A 502 -2.00 7.16 15.23
CA VAL A 502 -3.14 8.00 14.87
C VAL A 502 -3.41 7.91 13.38
N LYS A 503 -4.67 8.14 12.99
CA LYS A 503 -5.13 7.95 11.61
C LYS A 503 -5.23 9.28 10.88
N ASP A 504 -5.44 9.21 9.58
CA ASP A 504 -5.49 10.40 8.73
C ASP A 504 -4.23 11.26 8.88
N TYR A 505 -4.38 12.56 8.78
CA TYR A 505 -3.33 13.57 8.95
C TYR A 505 -3.18 14.06 10.41
N GLU A 506 -3.68 13.29 11.40
CA GLU A 506 -3.60 13.69 12.82
C GLU A 506 -2.16 13.81 13.32
N ARG A 507 -1.24 13.03 12.72
CA ARG A 507 0.19 13.10 13.05
C ARG A 507 0.82 14.44 12.69
N GLU A 508 0.41 15.04 11.58
CA GLU A 508 0.92 16.31 11.09
C GLU A 508 0.58 17.48 12.02
N LYS A 509 -0.50 17.37 12.79
CA LYS A 509 -0.90 18.39 13.77
C LYS A 509 0.03 18.45 14.98
N THR A 510 0.80 17.40 15.23
CA THR A 510 1.65 17.26 16.42
C THR A 510 3.13 17.21 16.08
N GLN A 511 3.47 16.73 14.90
CA GLN A 511 4.85 16.61 14.43
C GLN A 511 4.95 17.10 12.99
N ALA A 512 5.63 18.22 12.77
CA ALA A 512 5.97 18.65 11.43
C ALA A 512 6.89 17.61 10.76
N PHE A 513 6.52 17.19 9.55
CA PHE A 513 7.35 16.31 8.72
C PHE A 513 8.67 17.02 8.35
N SER A 514 9.75 16.25 8.32
CA SER A 514 11.02 16.64 7.71
C SER A 514 11.74 15.41 7.18
N THR A 515 12.30 15.50 5.98
CA THR A 515 13.16 14.46 5.37
C THR A 515 14.37 14.08 6.23
N ARG A 516 14.67 14.87 7.27
CA ARG A 516 15.76 14.63 8.23
C ARG A 516 15.28 14.13 9.59
N THR A 517 13.96 13.98 9.77
CA THR A 517 13.40 13.41 10.99
C THR A 517 13.77 11.92 11.06
N PRO A 518 14.41 11.44 12.14
CA PRO A 518 14.98 10.09 12.15
C PRO A 518 13.97 8.95 12.21
N LEU A 519 12.67 9.19 12.28
CA LEU A 519 11.57 8.22 12.31
C LEU A 519 11.89 6.96 13.14
N ASN A 520 12.35 7.16 14.38
CA ASN A 520 12.83 6.12 15.30
C ASN A 520 12.07 6.07 16.64
N ARG A 521 10.88 6.68 16.69
CA ARG A 521 9.95 6.64 17.82
C ARG A 521 9.04 5.41 17.75
N LEU A 522 8.32 5.11 18.82
CA LEU A 522 7.42 3.95 18.84
C LEU A 522 6.36 4.01 17.73
N VAL A 523 5.82 5.20 17.42
CA VAL A 523 4.86 5.42 16.33
C VAL A 523 5.41 5.01 14.96
N ASP A 524 6.73 5.13 14.76
CA ASP A 524 7.40 4.75 13.50
C ASP A 524 7.57 3.24 13.35
N ALA A 525 7.65 2.53 14.48
CA ALA A 525 7.91 1.10 14.53
C ALA A 525 6.64 0.24 14.54
N VAL A 526 5.57 0.67 15.25
CA VAL A 526 4.35 -0.15 15.37
C VAL A 526 3.61 -0.27 14.05
N SER A 527 2.91 -1.39 13.89
CA SER A 527 2.09 -1.63 12.70
C SER A 527 0.90 -0.69 12.65
N PRO A 528 0.46 -0.28 11.45
CA PRO A 528 -0.75 0.53 11.27
C PRO A 528 -2.01 -0.11 11.87
N GLU A 529 -2.03 -1.43 12.00
CA GLU A 529 -3.10 -2.22 12.60
C GLU A 529 -2.53 -3.26 13.56
N SER A 530 -3.03 -3.27 14.80
CA SER A 530 -2.65 -4.25 15.83
C SER A 530 -3.45 -5.53 15.71
N ASN A 531 -2.79 -6.64 15.37
CA ASN A 531 -3.41 -7.97 15.40
C ASN A 531 -3.85 -8.36 16.81
N VAL A 532 -3.09 -7.96 17.84
CA VAL A 532 -3.40 -8.22 19.25
C VAL A 532 -4.62 -7.42 19.69
N GLY A 533 -4.67 -6.13 19.33
CA GLY A 533 -5.83 -5.28 19.61
C GLY A 533 -7.10 -5.77 18.91
N ARG A 534 -7.00 -6.19 17.66
CA ARG A 534 -8.13 -6.78 16.91
C ARG A 534 -8.66 -8.04 17.60
N GLU A 535 -7.78 -8.96 17.98
CA GLU A 535 -8.18 -10.20 18.67
C GLU A 535 -8.78 -9.90 20.05
N PHE A 536 -8.19 -8.97 20.81
CA PHE A 536 -8.76 -8.52 22.07
C PHE A 536 -10.19 -7.97 21.91
N ASN A 537 -10.41 -7.07 20.96
CA ASN A 537 -11.73 -6.48 20.73
C ASN A 537 -12.77 -7.54 20.31
N ARG A 538 -12.36 -8.54 19.53
CA ARG A 538 -13.21 -9.69 19.18
C ARG A 538 -13.58 -10.52 20.42
N LEU A 539 -12.59 -10.82 21.27
CA LEU A 539 -12.82 -11.56 22.52
C LEU A 539 -13.71 -10.77 23.49
N ALA A 540 -13.53 -9.45 23.58
CA ALA A 540 -14.36 -8.59 24.42
C ALA A 540 -15.84 -8.66 24.02
N GLN A 541 -16.13 -8.62 22.72
CA GLN A 541 -17.48 -8.78 22.23
C GLN A 541 -18.08 -10.17 22.57
N MET A 542 -17.28 -11.23 22.43
CA MET A 542 -17.74 -12.59 22.76
C MET A 542 -17.95 -12.76 24.28
N ALA A 543 -17.11 -12.18 25.11
CA ALA A 543 -17.13 -12.32 26.56
C ALA A 543 -18.42 -11.84 27.23
N ILE A 544 -19.20 -11.00 26.54
CA ILE A 544 -20.51 -10.57 27.03
C ILE A 544 -21.40 -11.81 27.32
N GLN A 545 -21.31 -12.85 26.48
CA GLN A 545 -22.15 -14.05 26.59
C GLN A 545 -21.35 -15.33 26.90
N ASP A 546 -20.04 -15.39 26.57
CA ASP A 546 -19.20 -16.59 26.68
C ASP A 546 -18.24 -16.53 27.87
N PRO A 547 -18.42 -17.39 28.89
CA PRO A 547 -17.52 -17.45 30.04
C PRO A 547 -16.07 -17.82 29.71
N ASN A 548 -15.82 -18.60 28.66
CA ASN A 548 -14.45 -18.96 28.26
C ASN A 548 -13.68 -17.77 27.76
N SER A 549 -14.33 -16.90 26.97
CA SER A 549 -13.75 -15.65 26.52
C SER A 549 -13.43 -14.70 27.69
N ARG A 550 -14.26 -14.67 28.74
CA ARG A 550 -13.99 -13.91 29.99
C ARG A 550 -12.73 -14.39 30.67
N LEU A 551 -12.53 -15.72 30.77
CA LEU A 551 -11.34 -16.28 31.38
C LEU A 551 -10.05 -15.86 30.67
N GLU A 552 -10.09 -15.80 29.32
CA GLU A 552 -8.95 -15.35 28.54
C GLU A 552 -8.69 -13.85 28.73
N LEU A 553 -9.73 -13.01 28.66
CA LEU A 553 -9.61 -11.57 28.88
C LEU A 553 -9.07 -11.24 30.28
N ARG A 554 -9.44 -11.98 31.32
CA ARG A 554 -8.88 -11.77 32.65
C ARG A 554 -7.35 -11.88 32.70
N LYS A 555 -6.74 -12.76 31.88
CA LYS A 555 -5.29 -12.87 31.78
C LYS A 555 -4.67 -11.63 31.14
N TRP A 556 -5.32 -11.07 30.13
CA TRP A 556 -4.88 -9.86 29.47
C TRP A 556 -4.98 -8.66 30.39
N PHE A 557 -6.12 -8.46 31.06
CA PHE A 557 -6.34 -7.36 31.98
C PHE A 557 -5.38 -7.38 33.17
N LYS A 558 -5.14 -8.53 33.78
CA LYS A 558 -4.14 -8.67 34.84
C LYS A 558 -2.75 -8.30 34.35
N ARG A 559 -2.36 -8.76 33.16
CA ARG A 559 -1.08 -8.43 32.57
C ARG A 559 -0.94 -6.91 32.33
N TRP A 560 -1.95 -6.25 31.79
CA TRP A 560 -1.92 -4.82 31.54
C TRP A 560 -1.85 -4.00 32.81
N ARG A 561 -2.70 -4.30 33.79
CA ARG A 561 -2.69 -3.66 35.11
C ARG A 561 -1.31 -3.76 35.79
N ASP A 562 -0.73 -4.96 35.81
CA ASP A 562 0.52 -5.23 36.53
C ASP A 562 1.74 -4.77 35.72
N ASN A 563 1.61 -4.50 34.41
CA ASN A 563 2.69 -4.04 33.52
C ASN A 563 3.12 -2.62 33.82
N ASP A 564 2.18 -1.72 34.10
CA ASP A 564 2.48 -0.30 34.25
C ASP A 564 3.53 -0.04 35.34
N ALA A 565 3.30 -0.45 36.56
CA ALA A 565 4.24 -0.26 37.66
C ALA A 565 5.65 -0.86 37.39
N ARG A 566 5.72 -1.94 36.59
CA ARG A 566 6.97 -2.63 36.26
C ARG A 566 7.71 -1.93 35.11
N LEU A 567 6.97 -1.29 34.18
CA LEU A 567 7.52 -0.60 33.00
C LEU A 567 7.98 0.82 33.34
N GLN A 568 7.33 1.51 34.28
CA GLN A 568 7.59 2.90 34.67
C GLN A 568 9.07 3.23 34.94
N PRO A 569 9.87 2.41 35.69
CA PRO A 569 11.28 2.74 35.93
C PRO A 569 12.10 2.84 34.63
N PHE A 570 11.75 2.05 33.61
CA PHE A 570 12.44 2.06 32.32
C PHE A 570 12.00 3.26 31.48
N LEU A 571 10.70 3.54 31.42
CA LEU A 571 10.17 4.70 30.69
C LEU A 571 10.75 6.00 31.27
N SER A 572 10.77 6.14 32.60
CA SER A 572 11.27 7.35 33.27
C SER A 572 12.79 7.55 33.12
N SER A 573 13.54 6.47 32.91
CA SER A 573 15.01 6.53 32.77
C SER A 573 15.52 6.89 31.37
N SER A 574 14.65 6.91 30.36
CA SER A 574 14.99 7.17 28.97
C SER A 574 14.20 8.36 28.41
N ALA A 575 14.86 9.43 28.02
CA ALA A 575 14.21 10.61 27.46
C ALA A 575 13.30 10.27 26.26
N SER A 576 13.69 9.32 25.41
CA SER A 576 12.93 8.87 24.24
C SER A 576 11.72 7.98 24.60
N LEU A 577 11.63 7.45 25.83
CA LEU A 577 10.52 6.60 26.25
C LEU A 577 9.54 7.32 27.20
N GLN A 578 9.91 8.49 27.74
CA GLN A 578 9.04 9.25 28.66
C GLN A 578 7.69 9.60 28.03
N GLU A 579 7.65 9.85 26.75
CA GLU A 579 6.42 10.15 25.99
C GLU A 579 5.39 9.00 26.04
N LEU A 580 5.82 7.76 26.37
CA LEU A 580 4.97 6.57 26.46
C LEU A 580 4.33 6.38 27.84
N ILE A 581 4.72 7.17 28.84
CA ILE A 581 4.21 7.07 30.21
C ILE A 581 2.67 7.16 30.26
N PRO A 582 2.02 8.13 29.58
CA PRO A 582 0.56 8.20 29.61
C PRO A 582 -0.13 6.98 29.01
N LEU A 583 0.45 6.40 27.94
CA LEU A 583 -0.08 5.17 27.33
C LEU A 583 0.06 3.97 28.27
N SER A 584 1.17 3.86 29.01
CA SER A 584 1.38 2.80 30.00
C SER A 584 0.37 2.89 31.14
N HIS A 585 0.15 4.09 31.70
CA HIS A 585 -0.86 4.33 32.74
C HIS A 585 -2.27 4.00 32.21
N GLY A 586 -2.65 4.55 31.04
CA GLY A 586 -3.94 4.29 30.43
C GLY A 586 -4.20 2.79 30.21
N LEU A 587 -3.18 2.02 29.80
CA LEU A 587 -3.29 0.57 29.65
C LEU A 587 -3.51 -0.13 31.00
N GLY A 588 -2.86 0.32 32.07
CA GLY A 588 -3.06 -0.16 33.44
C GLY A 588 -4.48 0.09 33.95
N ASP A 589 -4.99 1.29 33.68
CA ASP A 589 -6.37 1.70 34.02
C ASP A 589 -7.41 0.88 33.25
N LEU A 590 -7.21 0.66 31.95
CA LEU A 590 -8.05 -0.22 31.14
C LEU A 590 -8.02 -1.66 31.67
N GLY A 591 -6.85 -2.13 32.12
CA GLY A 591 -6.72 -3.45 32.77
C GLY A 591 -7.55 -3.57 34.05
N SER A 592 -7.52 -2.55 34.89
CA SER A 592 -8.27 -2.47 36.14
C SER A 592 -9.79 -2.38 35.91
N THR A 593 -10.19 -1.47 35.01
CA THR A 593 -11.61 -1.26 34.64
C THR A 593 -12.20 -2.50 33.97
N GLY A 594 -11.43 -3.17 33.11
CA GLY A 594 -11.88 -4.38 32.43
C GLY A 594 -12.05 -5.58 33.39
N LEU A 595 -11.19 -5.72 34.43
CA LEU A 595 -11.38 -6.74 35.48
C LEU A 595 -12.66 -6.48 36.26
N GLU A 596 -12.90 -5.24 36.66
CA GLU A 596 -14.11 -4.88 37.41
C GLU A 596 -15.37 -5.12 36.55
N ALA A 597 -15.36 -4.75 35.27
CA ALA A 597 -16.48 -5.00 34.37
C ALA A 597 -16.79 -6.50 34.21
N LEU A 598 -15.75 -7.34 34.10
CA LEU A 598 -15.95 -8.79 34.04
C LEU A 598 -16.52 -9.36 35.34
N ASP A 599 -16.07 -8.85 36.50
CA ASP A 599 -16.59 -9.29 37.83
C ASP A 599 -18.08 -8.93 37.95
N ASN A 600 -18.48 -7.74 37.55
CA ASN A 600 -19.88 -7.28 37.57
C ASN A 600 -20.76 -8.10 36.60
N ILE A 601 -20.28 -8.40 35.40
CA ILE A 601 -21.00 -9.22 34.41
C ILE A 601 -21.19 -10.65 34.92
N GLU A 602 -20.14 -11.26 35.53
CA GLU A 602 -20.20 -12.64 36.05
C GLU A 602 -21.12 -12.76 37.26
N ALA A 603 -21.07 -11.79 38.18
CA ALA A 603 -21.89 -11.77 39.37
C ALA A 603 -23.34 -11.34 39.07
N GLY A 604 -23.62 -10.79 37.89
CA GLY A 604 -24.91 -10.16 37.60
C GLY A 604 -25.19 -8.95 38.51
N SER A 605 -24.15 -8.38 39.12
CA SER A 605 -24.27 -7.28 40.09
C SER A 605 -24.63 -5.97 39.36
N PRO A 606 -25.67 -5.26 39.83
CA PRO A 606 -26.02 -3.98 39.27
C PRO A 606 -24.98 -2.90 39.64
N VAL A 607 -24.64 -2.05 38.70
CA VAL A 607 -23.69 -0.93 38.84
C VAL A 607 -24.45 0.39 38.83
N THR A 608 -24.10 1.31 39.74
CA THR A 608 -24.72 2.65 39.75
C THR A 608 -24.34 3.44 38.53
N ALA A 609 -25.20 4.41 38.12
CA ALA A 609 -24.92 5.30 37.02
C ALA A 609 -23.61 6.08 37.21
N ASP A 610 -23.35 6.53 38.45
CA ASP A 610 -22.12 7.27 38.78
C ASP A 610 -20.87 6.40 38.59
N LYS A 611 -20.93 5.14 39.03
CA LYS A 611 -19.80 4.20 38.87
C LYS A 611 -19.52 3.90 37.40
N ARG A 612 -20.59 3.65 36.61
CA ARG A 612 -20.43 3.46 35.15
C ARG A 612 -19.85 4.71 34.47
N ASN A 613 -20.30 5.91 34.86
CA ASN A 613 -19.75 7.15 34.33
C ASN A 613 -18.27 7.32 34.70
N GLN A 614 -17.85 6.96 35.91
CA GLN A 614 -16.43 6.94 36.28
C GLN A 614 -15.60 5.98 35.41
N GLN A 615 -16.10 4.77 35.17
CA GLN A 615 -15.43 3.79 34.28
C GLN A 615 -15.33 4.31 32.85
N LEU A 616 -16.40 4.90 32.31
CA LEU A 616 -16.39 5.47 30.97
C LEU A 616 -15.43 6.66 30.87
N THR A 617 -15.37 7.54 31.88
CA THR A 617 -14.41 8.65 31.93
C THR A 617 -12.97 8.15 31.91
N ALA A 618 -12.65 7.11 32.70
CA ALA A 618 -11.31 6.50 32.70
C ALA A 618 -10.95 5.91 31.33
N ILE A 619 -11.91 5.28 30.64
CA ILE A 619 -11.72 4.76 29.28
C ILE A 619 -11.51 5.89 28.28
N ASP A 620 -12.25 7.00 28.41
CA ASP A 620 -12.13 8.18 27.54
C ASP A 620 -10.74 8.84 27.68
N GLU A 621 -10.23 8.95 28.92
CA GLU A 621 -8.88 9.45 29.17
C GLU A 621 -7.82 8.50 28.57
N ALA A 622 -7.94 7.19 28.80
CA ALA A 622 -7.01 6.20 28.24
C ALA A 622 -7.06 6.10 26.70
N ALA A 623 -8.17 6.48 26.08
CA ALA A 623 -8.34 6.47 24.64
C ALA A 623 -7.73 7.71 23.94
N LYS A 624 -7.32 8.74 24.70
CA LYS A 624 -6.69 9.93 24.11
C LYS A 624 -5.35 9.57 23.48
N PRO A 625 -5.04 10.12 22.32
CA PRO A 625 -3.72 9.94 21.71
C PRO A 625 -2.59 10.54 22.54
N HIS A 626 -1.50 9.80 22.67
CA HIS A 626 -0.24 10.26 23.26
C HIS A 626 0.92 9.76 22.40
N ALA A 627 1.95 10.60 22.19
CA ALA A 627 3.08 10.26 21.33
C ALA A 627 2.66 9.79 19.92
N GLU A 628 1.54 10.36 19.40
CA GLU A 628 0.91 10.03 18.10
C GLU A 628 0.40 8.58 18.00
N LEU A 629 0.15 7.96 19.17
CA LEU A 629 -0.36 6.60 19.34
C LEU A 629 -1.63 6.63 20.19
N PHE A 630 -2.50 5.64 19.97
CA PHE A 630 -3.65 5.41 20.84
C PHE A 630 -3.79 3.93 21.23
N LEU A 631 -4.45 3.68 22.35
CA LEU A 631 -4.73 2.33 22.85
C LEU A 631 -5.96 1.77 22.12
N VAL A 632 -5.75 0.91 21.13
CA VAL A 632 -6.82 0.34 20.28
C VAL A 632 -7.78 -0.56 21.05
N VAL A 633 -7.39 -1.00 22.25
CA VAL A 633 -8.17 -1.89 23.12
C VAL A 633 -9.24 -1.19 23.96
N SER A 634 -9.22 0.14 24.03
CA SER A 634 -10.20 0.95 24.77
C SER A 634 -11.65 0.68 24.32
N SER A 635 -11.87 0.44 23.03
CA SER A 635 -13.20 0.13 22.48
C SER A 635 -13.77 -1.20 23.03
N GLY A 636 -12.96 -2.24 23.17
CA GLY A 636 -13.38 -3.52 23.75
C GLY A 636 -13.71 -3.42 25.24
N VAL A 637 -12.91 -2.64 26.01
CA VAL A 637 -13.21 -2.38 27.42
C VAL A 637 -14.52 -1.61 27.56
N ARG A 638 -14.76 -0.61 26.70
CA ARG A 638 -16.02 0.14 26.66
C ARG A 638 -17.24 -0.77 26.42
N GLN A 639 -17.12 -1.76 25.52
CA GLN A 639 -18.19 -2.72 25.26
C GLN A 639 -18.53 -3.57 26.49
N LEU A 640 -17.53 -3.98 27.26
CA LEU A 640 -17.75 -4.73 28.52
C LEU A 640 -18.45 -3.85 29.57
N VAL A 641 -17.99 -2.61 29.78
CA VAL A 641 -18.64 -1.67 30.72
C VAL A 641 -20.08 -1.36 30.28
N ALA A 642 -20.32 -1.25 28.97
CA ALA A 642 -21.69 -1.03 28.46
C ALA A 642 -22.62 -2.24 28.70
N ALA A 643 -22.08 -3.45 28.81
CA ALA A 643 -22.81 -4.69 29.04
C ALA A 643 -23.13 -4.96 30.53
N GLU A 644 -22.57 -4.17 31.46
CA GLU A 644 -22.92 -4.27 32.90
C GLU A 644 -24.40 -3.93 33.11
N ARG A 645 -25.04 -4.59 34.10
CA ARG A 645 -26.40 -4.27 34.49
C ARG A 645 -26.41 -2.95 35.27
N LEU A 646 -27.33 -2.02 34.94
CA LEU A 646 -27.55 -0.83 35.78
C LEU A 646 -28.42 -1.14 37.00
N ALA A 647 -28.12 -0.51 38.12
CA ALA A 647 -29.02 -0.41 39.23
C ALA A 647 -30.25 0.44 38.84
N GLU A 648 -31.44 -0.04 39.22
CA GLU A 648 -32.71 0.69 39.02
C GLU A 648 -32.73 2.03 39.77
#